data_09b507f8a803f85ef5dc2123a2dec806
#
_entry.id   09b507f8a803f85ef5dc2123a2dec806
#
_cell.length_a   1.000
_cell.length_b   1.000
_cell.length_c   1.000
_cell.angle_alpha   90.00
_cell.angle_beta   90.00
_cell.angle_gamma   90.00
#
_symmetry.space_group_name_H-M   'P 1'
#
loop_
_entity.id
_entity.type
_entity.pdbx_description
1 polymer ?
#
loop_
_entity_poly.entity_id
_entity_poly.type
_entity_poly.pdbx_seq_one_letter_code
_entity_poly.pdbx_strand_id
1 'polypeptide(L)'
;LTSDIVWFEEKEVTLPSGKQVKVMAPRVYAMAQKGDLNGEGTLISADVIDLRSNRLTNSGTIAGRKLTLLNTESLLNEGAITGDKVGIKTTHNFDNIGGKVEAERALLVDVGGDLNHESTTMTTNVGLSHFQRSETTLGRKALFHVKGEDGQLQLLSNNLNAKGADIVNDGNGNTLVQTKNNMNLTALSVGFDEKMGKGNHYRHEKVEEAVVSQVKGKGNVLLTGKNILSEGAQLDSEAKLMAIAENDLVLNGAKESRDFEEFHKTKSGSVAKVTKTSLDQQQSVTQVGTQVSGKDVVLSAGHDVKAKGIQAIADNNLHIQAGHDVDIAADTNHFKNKRVETKKTSGVFTGGGIGITFGSKSEKHDYDTEGWTQSDARSTLGSMNGNITVSAGNHTNVLGTDMITPRTNRIDIEGASVKVEAGKDIIESKEGHEYKQSGVTISLSTPVTDMAQAAYNSVKRAKQVSNSKLQALYAMKAGEEAAMAAQNVSKVAETLDALRAGNMQNTGTTSSPSVKISIGYGSQKQTQTSESQSISHQKSTVNTGTFNAKARDEKLSFEGVDANAKLMALSGKKGIEIKGVKDEEHQRTENKSVGGSVGVFVGTNGNSYGIGIEGSVNVAKGKSNSDSERWQNSHFTADKIITNSEEGGLNLDAANLKAKRWEADIQNLTVTSRQDTEKYESKQTGASASGSVAYGSGGGASVSASYSKAKVDYAQVKEQAGISVGEDGMDVTVHHHTQLNGAIIESDADASKNRFKTQSIATTDIENKSEIKTESASINAGSGGVNPMQALSSALSLLGNSHESEHSQTKSAISGNIQIDTETQENLTALSRDTQNANQRVEKQDLQKVQERQEMAKVIGEISENAINIATYEEREKINKLGLEKFKLEEQEKALKGQAGNEQQLAAIKQ
;
A
#
# COMPACT_ATOMS: atom_id res chain seq x y z
N LEU A 1 32.76 -22.30 -41.69
CA LEU A 1 33.16 -20.91 -41.70
C LEU A 1 33.26 -20.42 -40.26
N THR A 2 34.44 -19.97 -39.87
CA THR A 2 34.72 -19.43 -38.51
C THR A 2 34.65 -17.92 -38.47
N SER A 3 34.53 -17.27 -39.62
CA SER A 3 34.40 -15.82 -39.81
C SER A 3 33.83 -15.52 -41.17
N ASP A 4 33.32 -14.32 -41.36
CA ASP A 4 32.95 -13.86 -42.69
C ASP A 4 34.21 -13.82 -43.58
N ILE A 5 34.06 -14.32 -44.78
CA ILE A 5 35.12 -14.39 -45.73
C ILE A 5 34.72 -13.59 -46.95
N VAL A 6 35.62 -12.73 -47.39
CA VAL A 6 35.46 -11.99 -48.63
C VAL A 6 36.69 -12.28 -49.48
N TRP A 7 36.49 -12.82 -50.71
CA TRP A 7 37.54 -12.92 -51.67
C TRP A 7 37.11 -12.30 -53.01
N PHE A 8 38.04 -12.06 -53.83
CA PHE A 8 37.78 -11.51 -55.14
C PHE A 8 37.84 -12.63 -56.18
N GLU A 9 36.80 -12.76 -56.94
CA GLU A 9 36.74 -13.65 -58.11
C GLU A 9 36.75 -12.85 -59.39
N GLU A 10 37.44 -13.38 -60.38
CA GLU A 10 37.42 -12.80 -61.73
C GLU A 10 36.04 -13.01 -62.33
N LYS A 11 35.33 -11.94 -62.61
CA LYS A 11 34.01 -11.97 -63.26
C LYS A 11 34.00 -11.15 -64.52
N GLU A 12 33.49 -11.74 -65.62
CA GLU A 12 33.27 -11.01 -66.85
C GLU A 12 32.03 -10.12 -66.76
N VAL A 13 32.20 -8.83 -67.00
CA VAL A 13 31.12 -7.85 -66.94
C VAL A 13 31.07 -7.10 -68.27
N THR A 14 29.88 -6.97 -68.85
CA THR A 14 29.69 -6.20 -70.08
C THR A 14 29.46 -4.74 -69.70
N LEU A 15 30.31 -3.89 -70.14
CA LEU A 15 30.18 -2.44 -70.01
C LEU A 15 29.01 -1.88 -70.86
N PRO A 16 28.49 -0.70 -70.53
CA PRO A 16 27.44 -0.09 -71.39
C PRO A 16 27.83 0.15 -72.82
N SER A 17 29.13 0.16 -73.11
CA SER A 17 29.70 0.22 -74.47
C SER A 17 29.63 -1.10 -75.23
N GLY A 18 29.16 -2.21 -74.66
CA GLY A 18 29.17 -3.57 -75.25
C GLY A 18 30.47 -4.29 -75.12
N LYS A 19 31.50 -3.68 -74.56
CA LYS A 19 32.80 -4.33 -74.31
C LYS A 19 32.82 -5.19 -73.10
N GLN A 20 33.23 -6.46 -73.22
CA GLN A 20 33.41 -7.36 -72.07
C GLN A 20 34.77 -7.08 -71.46
N VAL A 21 34.80 -6.89 -70.15
CA VAL A 21 36.00 -6.73 -69.33
C VAL A 21 35.94 -7.68 -68.13
N LYS A 22 37.11 -8.20 -67.82
CA LYS A 22 37.23 -9.02 -66.59
C LYS A 22 37.50 -8.08 -65.41
N VAL A 23 36.68 -8.18 -64.41
CA VAL A 23 36.79 -7.41 -63.18
C VAL A 23 36.89 -8.37 -61.98
N MET A 24 37.68 -7.96 -60.99
CA MET A 24 37.69 -8.65 -59.71
C MET A 24 36.48 -8.19 -58.86
N ALA A 25 35.48 -9.07 -58.79
CA ALA A 25 34.26 -8.82 -58.03
C ALA A 25 34.39 -9.46 -56.67
N PRO A 26 33.99 -8.74 -55.58
CA PRO A 26 33.99 -9.34 -54.25
C PRO A 26 32.89 -10.42 -54.14
N ARG A 27 33.26 -11.57 -53.61
CA ARG A 27 32.35 -12.59 -53.20
C ARG A 27 32.36 -12.74 -51.69
N VAL A 28 31.22 -12.54 -51.06
CA VAL A 28 31.10 -12.55 -49.62
C VAL A 28 30.44 -13.87 -49.18
N TYR A 29 31.09 -14.53 -48.27
CA TYR A 29 30.51 -15.68 -47.56
C TYR A 29 30.34 -15.24 -46.12
N ALA A 30 29.13 -14.88 -45.74
CA ALA A 30 28.81 -14.48 -44.37
C ALA A 30 28.79 -15.72 -43.45
N MET A 31 29.37 -15.56 -42.29
CA MET A 31 29.27 -16.57 -41.25
C MET A 31 27.80 -16.70 -40.83
N ALA A 32 27.32 -17.94 -40.70
CA ALA A 32 26.00 -18.17 -40.15
C ALA A 32 25.85 -17.53 -38.76
N GLN A 33 24.77 -16.84 -38.57
CA GLN A 33 24.50 -16.24 -37.27
C GLN A 33 24.12 -17.30 -36.24
N LYS A 34 24.34 -16.98 -34.98
CA LYS A 34 23.98 -17.87 -33.87
C LYS A 34 22.47 -18.16 -33.89
N GLY A 35 22.10 -19.39 -34.17
CA GLY A 35 20.72 -19.86 -34.36
C GLY A 35 20.33 -20.25 -35.78
N ASP A 36 21.10 -19.88 -36.82
CA ASP A 36 20.92 -20.34 -38.21
C ASP A 36 21.64 -21.66 -38.45
N LEU A 37 22.86 -21.73 -38.02
CA LEU A 37 23.67 -22.94 -37.91
C LEU A 37 24.24 -22.97 -36.50
N ASN A 38 24.39 -24.16 -35.90
CA ASN A 38 25.11 -24.14 -34.65
C ASN A 38 26.61 -23.87 -34.94
N GLY A 39 27.38 -23.42 -33.93
CA GLY A 39 28.72 -22.89 -34.07
C GLY A 39 29.75 -23.80 -34.73
N GLU A 40 29.42 -25.02 -35.01
CA GLU A 40 30.29 -26.00 -35.69
C GLU A 40 30.11 -26.03 -37.20
N GLY A 41 29.05 -25.35 -37.70
CA GLY A 41 28.82 -25.21 -39.14
C GLY A 41 28.50 -26.46 -39.90
N THR A 42 28.13 -27.55 -39.20
CA THR A 42 27.80 -28.82 -39.83
C THR A 42 26.45 -28.71 -40.56
N LEU A 43 26.39 -29.13 -41.82
CA LEU A 43 25.18 -29.11 -42.63
C LEU A 43 24.93 -30.43 -43.29
N ILE A 44 23.76 -31.01 -43.10
CA ILE A 44 23.22 -32.13 -43.87
C ILE A 44 22.09 -31.58 -44.72
N SER A 45 22.24 -31.54 -46.03
CA SER A 45 21.23 -30.99 -46.95
C SER A 45 21.01 -31.92 -48.15
N ALA A 46 19.76 -32.14 -48.44
CA ALA A 46 19.31 -32.95 -49.59
C ALA A 46 17.88 -32.54 -50.02
N ASP A 47 17.36 -33.05 -51.11
CA ASP A 47 15.94 -32.89 -51.44
C ASP A 47 15.04 -33.63 -50.44
N VAL A 48 15.40 -34.82 -50.07
CA VAL A 48 14.74 -35.68 -49.12
C VAL A 48 15.76 -36.22 -48.10
N ILE A 49 15.47 -36.05 -46.84
CA ILE A 49 16.21 -36.60 -45.71
C ILE A 49 15.31 -37.58 -44.97
N ASP A 50 15.71 -38.82 -44.85
CA ASP A 50 15.06 -39.86 -44.03
C ASP A 50 16.14 -40.47 -43.11
N LEU A 51 16.19 -40.02 -41.86
CA LEU A 51 17.14 -40.51 -40.86
C LEU A 51 16.45 -41.39 -39.83
N ARG A 52 17.03 -42.58 -39.64
CA ARG A 52 16.57 -43.56 -38.64
C ARG A 52 17.74 -43.96 -37.74
N SER A 53 17.56 -43.80 -36.44
CA SER A 53 18.62 -44.06 -35.47
C SER A 53 18.06 -44.35 -34.07
N ASN A 54 18.89 -44.90 -33.19
CA ASN A 54 18.50 -45.00 -31.78
C ASN A 54 18.63 -43.64 -31.06
N ARG A 55 19.72 -42.93 -31.36
CA ARG A 55 19.94 -41.62 -30.79
C ARG A 55 20.40 -40.65 -31.87
N LEU A 56 19.76 -39.51 -31.95
CA LEU A 56 20.14 -38.43 -32.84
C LEU A 56 20.41 -37.16 -32.02
N THR A 57 21.59 -36.59 -32.20
CA THR A 57 21.93 -35.27 -31.65
C THR A 57 22.26 -34.35 -32.81
N ASN A 58 21.55 -33.24 -32.93
CA ASN A 58 21.79 -32.25 -33.95
C ASN A 58 22.21 -30.93 -33.31
N SER A 59 23.42 -30.55 -33.50
CA SER A 59 23.93 -29.23 -33.14
C SER A 59 24.24 -28.34 -34.38
N GLY A 60 24.07 -28.88 -35.59
CA GLY A 60 24.19 -28.18 -36.87
C GLY A 60 22.83 -27.90 -37.53
N THR A 61 22.78 -28.13 -38.83
CA THR A 61 21.55 -27.97 -39.61
C THR A 61 21.24 -29.24 -40.39
N ILE A 62 20.04 -29.74 -40.26
CA ILE A 62 19.45 -30.79 -41.09
C ILE A 62 18.40 -30.14 -41.99
N ALA A 63 18.62 -30.10 -43.30
CA ALA A 63 17.79 -29.36 -44.23
C ALA A 63 17.38 -30.25 -45.43
N GLY A 64 16.18 -30.78 -45.42
CA GLY A 64 15.54 -31.42 -46.57
C GLY A 64 14.74 -30.39 -47.37
N ARG A 65 15.13 -30.08 -48.59
CA ARG A 65 14.43 -29.04 -49.37
C ARG A 65 12.96 -29.37 -49.62
N LYS A 66 12.60 -30.65 -49.76
CA LYS A 66 11.23 -31.11 -49.96
C LYS A 66 10.69 -31.84 -48.73
N LEU A 67 11.48 -32.66 -48.08
CA LEU A 67 11.04 -33.51 -46.98
C LEU A 67 12.19 -33.78 -46.04
N THR A 68 11.94 -33.61 -44.74
CA THR A 68 12.82 -34.06 -43.64
C THR A 68 12.05 -34.99 -42.73
N LEU A 69 12.47 -36.26 -42.67
CA LEU A 69 11.90 -37.29 -41.80
C LEU A 69 12.97 -37.78 -40.83
N LEU A 70 12.70 -37.63 -39.55
CA LEU A 70 13.55 -38.12 -38.46
C LEU A 70 12.77 -39.15 -37.63
N ASN A 71 13.25 -40.39 -37.60
CA ASN A 71 12.66 -41.46 -36.78
C ASN A 71 13.73 -42.05 -35.88
N THR A 72 13.64 -41.80 -34.62
CA THR A 72 14.68 -42.11 -33.63
C THR A 72 14.07 -42.51 -32.30
N GLU A 73 14.82 -43.23 -31.46
CA GLU A 73 14.35 -43.44 -30.08
C GLU A 73 14.42 -42.15 -29.26
N SER A 74 15.54 -41.43 -29.36
CA SER A 74 15.73 -40.16 -28.65
C SER A 74 16.35 -39.12 -29.59
N LEU A 75 15.87 -37.89 -29.50
CA LEU A 75 16.35 -36.75 -30.28
C LEU A 75 16.74 -35.60 -29.36
N LEU A 76 17.94 -35.07 -29.54
CA LEU A 76 18.37 -33.79 -28.97
C LEU A 76 18.66 -32.84 -30.14
N ASN A 77 17.91 -31.75 -30.23
CA ASN A 77 18.13 -30.68 -31.20
C ASN A 77 18.54 -29.39 -30.52
N GLU A 78 19.75 -28.97 -30.77
CA GLU A 78 20.32 -27.71 -30.35
C GLU A 78 20.59 -26.78 -31.56
N GLY A 79 20.46 -27.27 -32.77
CA GLY A 79 20.63 -26.56 -34.00
C GLY A 79 19.33 -26.35 -34.76
N ALA A 80 19.34 -26.53 -36.07
CA ALA A 80 18.19 -26.31 -36.92
C ALA A 80 17.78 -27.58 -37.68
N ILE A 81 16.49 -27.84 -37.75
CA ILE A 81 15.88 -28.85 -38.58
C ILE A 81 14.87 -28.16 -39.48
N THR A 82 15.08 -28.24 -40.78
CA THR A 82 14.27 -27.48 -41.74
C THR A 82 13.78 -28.37 -42.89
N GLY A 83 12.72 -27.95 -43.53
CA GLY A 83 12.17 -28.59 -44.72
C GLY A 83 10.92 -27.90 -45.22
N ASP A 84 10.46 -28.31 -46.41
CA ASP A 84 9.13 -27.94 -46.85
C ASP A 84 8.07 -28.65 -46.00
N LYS A 85 8.27 -29.95 -45.77
CA LYS A 85 7.56 -30.75 -44.81
C LYS A 85 8.56 -31.41 -43.86
N VAL A 86 8.30 -31.33 -42.56
CA VAL A 86 9.15 -31.88 -41.51
C VAL A 86 8.32 -32.85 -40.66
N GLY A 87 8.78 -34.09 -40.57
CA GLY A 87 8.21 -35.11 -39.71
C GLY A 87 9.27 -35.62 -38.73
N ILE A 88 8.97 -35.60 -37.47
CA ILE A 88 9.84 -36.09 -36.40
C ILE A 88 9.04 -37.06 -35.54
N LYS A 89 9.56 -38.29 -35.41
CA LYS A 89 8.99 -39.31 -34.55
C LYS A 89 10.03 -39.86 -33.61
N THR A 90 9.71 -39.88 -32.31
CA THR A 90 10.55 -40.48 -31.29
C THR A 90 9.74 -41.48 -30.45
N THR A 91 10.36 -42.57 -30.01
CA THR A 91 9.74 -43.50 -29.06
C THR A 91 9.93 -43.05 -27.60
N HIS A 92 11.00 -42.33 -27.31
CA HIS A 92 11.30 -41.72 -26.01
C HIS A 92 11.21 -40.21 -26.12
N ASN A 93 12.17 -39.50 -25.54
CA ASN A 93 12.12 -38.05 -25.45
C ASN A 93 12.64 -37.32 -26.69
N PHE A 94 12.04 -36.21 -26.99
CA PHE A 94 12.59 -35.19 -27.87
C PHE A 94 12.91 -33.95 -27.06
N ASP A 95 14.20 -33.63 -27.00
CA ASP A 95 14.71 -32.45 -26.32
C ASP A 95 15.10 -31.38 -27.36
N ASN A 96 14.29 -30.37 -27.53
CA ASN A 96 14.59 -29.21 -28.38
C ASN A 96 15.08 -28.04 -27.52
N ILE A 97 16.37 -28.06 -27.24
CA ILE A 97 17.01 -27.15 -26.33
C ILE A 97 17.68 -26.00 -27.08
N GLY A 98 16.99 -24.87 -27.16
CA GLY A 98 17.39 -23.75 -27.99
C GLY A 98 17.44 -24.10 -29.48
N GLY A 99 16.84 -25.18 -29.87
CA GLY A 99 16.78 -25.64 -31.24
C GLY A 99 15.62 -25.05 -32.02
N LYS A 100 15.80 -25.00 -33.34
CA LYS A 100 14.83 -24.48 -34.28
C LYS A 100 14.36 -25.60 -35.18
N VAL A 101 13.04 -25.78 -35.27
CA VAL A 101 12.43 -26.70 -36.23
C VAL A 101 11.48 -25.91 -37.11
N GLU A 102 11.76 -25.79 -38.35
CA GLU A 102 10.99 -24.96 -39.28
C GLU A 102 10.51 -25.74 -40.49
N ALA A 103 9.29 -25.55 -40.88
CA ALA A 103 8.72 -26.11 -42.08
C ALA A 103 8.00 -25.02 -42.89
N GLU A 104 7.93 -25.20 -44.21
CA GLU A 104 7.13 -24.29 -45.05
C GLU A 104 5.65 -24.71 -45.00
N ARG A 105 5.31 -25.94 -45.28
CA ARG A 105 3.92 -26.37 -45.40
C ARG A 105 3.38 -27.21 -44.28
N ALA A 106 4.21 -28.04 -43.66
CA ALA A 106 3.75 -28.94 -42.61
C ALA A 106 4.86 -29.35 -41.65
N LEU A 107 4.56 -29.30 -40.40
CA LEU A 107 5.40 -29.80 -39.31
C LEU A 107 4.57 -30.79 -38.48
N LEU A 108 5.05 -32.03 -38.40
CA LEU A 108 4.50 -33.06 -37.51
C LEU A 108 5.60 -33.56 -36.58
N VAL A 109 5.35 -33.45 -35.30
CA VAL A 109 6.22 -33.96 -34.23
C VAL A 109 5.40 -34.95 -33.41
N ASP A 110 5.83 -36.21 -33.37
CA ASP A 110 5.19 -37.28 -32.61
C ASP A 110 6.18 -37.90 -31.65
N VAL A 111 6.04 -37.60 -30.39
CA VAL A 111 6.97 -37.99 -29.32
C VAL A 111 6.28 -39.00 -28.38
N GLY A 112 6.85 -40.22 -28.31
CA GLY A 112 6.33 -41.26 -27.41
C GLY A 112 6.55 -40.94 -25.92
N GLY A 113 7.58 -40.20 -25.60
CA GLY A 113 7.91 -39.73 -24.26
C GLY A 113 7.62 -38.22 -24.07
N ASP A 114 8.51 -37.57 -23.43
CA ASP A 114 8.40 -36.14 -23.15
C ASP A 114 9.00 -35.29 -24.28
N LEU A 115 8.26 -34.26 -24.67
CA LEU A 115 8.75 -33.19 -25.52
C LEU A 115 9.21 -32.04 -24.63
N ASN A 116 10.52 -31.84 -24.52
CA ASN A 116 11.12 -30.77 -23.78
C ASN A 116 11.52 -29.65 -24.77
N HIS A 117 10.75 -28.61 -24.80
CA HIS A 117 10.90 -27.47 -25.70
C HIS A 117 11.33 -26.26 -24.94
N GLU A 118 12.63 -26.09 -24.79
CA GLU A 118 13.21 -25.10 -23.87
C GLU A 118 14.20 -24.19 -24.59
N SER A 119 14.07 -22.88 -24.36
CA SER A 119 15.09 -21.92 -24.75
C SER A 119 16.29 -22.01 -23.80
N THR A 120 17.45 -21.59 -24.26
CA THR A 120 18.65 -21.55 -23.45
C THR A 120 18.90 -20.18 -22.88
N THR A 121 19.67 -20.11 -21.82
CA THR A 121 20.18 -18.87 -21.27
C THR A 121 21.69 -18.80 -21.38
N MET A 122 22.19 -17.59 -21.35
CA MET A 122 23.61 -17.30 -21.38
C MET A 122 23.95 -16.39 -20.20
N THR A 123 24.84 -16.86 -19.35
CA THR A 123 25.26 -16.10 -18.18
C THR A 123 26.67 -15.54 -18.41
N THR A 124 26.79 -14.23 -18.26
CA THR A 124 28.07 -13.52 -18.35
C THR A 124 28.40 -12.96 -16.97
N ASN A 125 29.60 -13.24 -16.50
CA ASN A 125 30.08 -12.79 -15.22
C ASN A 125 31.21 -11.80 -15.40
N VAL A 126 31.10 -10.65 -14.74
CA VAL A 126 32.15 -9.65 -14.63
C VAL A 126 32.47 -9.48 -13.15
N GLY A 127 33.73 -9.68 -12.79
CA GLY A 127 34.19 -9.56 -11.41
C GLY A 127 35.39 -8.64 -11.31
N LEU A 128 35.22 -7.52 -10.65
CA LEU A 128 36.26 -6.59 -10.24
C LEU A 128 36.20 -6.46 -8.70
N SER A 129 37.20 -5.84 -8.09
CA SER A 129 37.27 -5.75 -6.61
C SER A 129 36.08 -5.04 -5.98
N HIS A 130 35.43 -4.12 -6.68
CA HIS A 130 34.29 -3.33 -6.20
C HIS A 130 33.08 -3.39 -7.12
N PHE A 131 33.11 -4.25 -8.11
CA PHE A 131 32.01 -4.43 -9.03
C PHE A 131 31.91 -5.90 -9.45
N GLN A 132 30.75 -6.48 -9.20
CA GLN A 132 30.43 -7.83 -9.64
C GLN A 132 29.08 -7.78 -10.32
N ARG A 133 29.00 -8.35 -11.50
CA ARG A 133 27.75 -8.49 -12.25
C ARG A 133 27.67 -9.86 -12.88
N SER A 134 26.60 -10.54 -12.57
CA SER A 134 26.18 -11.75 -13.26
C SER A 134 24.93 -11.45 -14.06
N GLU A 135 25.02 -11.49 -15.36
CA GLU A 135 23.88 -11.23 -16.24
C GLU A 135 23.50 -12.50 -16.99
N THR A 136 22.25 -12.87 -16.86
CA THR A 136 21.65 -13.98 -17.59
C THR A 136 20.72 -13.43 -18.65
N THR A 137 21.05 -13.67 -19.90
CA THR A 137 20.25 -13.26 -21.05
C THR A 137 19.68 -14.47 -21.77
N LEU A 138 18.65 -14.24 -22.56
CA LEU A 138 18.14 -15.26 -23.46
C LEU A 138 19.26 -15.67 -24.44
N GLY A 139 19.56 -16.95 -24.48
CA GLY A 139 20.52 -17.51 -25.43
C GLY A 139 19.87 -17.81 -26.76
N ARG A 140 19.68 -19.09 -27.04
CA ARG A 140 18.97 -19.57 -28.24
C ARG A 140 17.51 -19.80 -27.88
N LYS A 141 16.61 -19.22 -28.67
CA LYS A 141 15.17 -19.41 -28.53
C LYS A 141 14.79 -20.76 -29.10
N ALA A 142 14.12 -21.61 -28.35
CA ALA A 142 13.53 -22.84 -28.86
C ALA A 142 12.29 -22.50 -29.69
N LEU A 143 12.22 -22.98 -30.89
CA LEU A 143 11.18 -22.59 -31.85
C LEU A 143 10.69 -23.79 -32.68
N PHE A 144 9.39 -23.95 -32.73
CA PHE A 144 8.69 -24.73 -33.76
C PHE A 144 7.93 -23.75 -34.65
N HIS A 145 8.23 -23.74 -35.93
CA HIS A 145 7.73 -22.72 -36.82
C HIS A 145 7.28 -23.29 -38.16
N VAL A 146 6.06 -22.97 -38.56
CA VAL A 146 5.57 -23.23 -39.91
C VAL A 146 5.36 -21.87 -40.59
N LYS A 147 5.98 -21.66 -41.74
CA LYS A 147 6.08 -20.35 -42.41
C LYS A 147 5.10 -20.16 -43.56
N GLY A 148 4.75 -21.22 -44.27
CA GLY A 148 3.98 -21.15 -45.50
C GLY A 148 2.51 -20.80 -45.28
N GLU A 149 1.87 -20.25 -46.29
CA GLU A 149 0.50 -19.74 -46.24
C GLU A 149 -0.53 -20.82 -45.87
N ASP A 150 -0.36 -22.06 -46.37
CA ASP A 150 -1.24 -23.19 -46.08
C ASP A 150 -0.70 -24.08 -44.92
N GLY A 151 0.20 -23.53 -44.13
CA GLY A 151 0.95 -24.28 -43.10
C GLY A 151 0.08 -24.98 -42.08
N GLN A 152 0.45 -26.22 -41.75
CA GLN A 152 -0.14 -27.02 -40.66
C GLN A 152 0.92 -27.42 -39.65
N LEU A 153 0.57 -27.39 -38.38
CA LEU A 153 1.49 -27.75 -37.30
C LEU A 153 0.80 -28.71 -36.34
N GLN A 154 1.45 -29.83 -36.04
CA GLN A 154 0.99 -30.80 -35.06
C GLN A 154 2.13 -31.24 -34.16
N LEU A 155 1.93 -31.12 -32.87
CA LEU A 155 2.83 -31.59 -31.82
C LEU A 155 2.07 -32.59 -30.96
N LEU A 156 2.53 -33.83 -30.95
CA LEU A 156 1.95 -34.93 -30.17
C LEU A 156 3.01 -35.46 -29.21
N SER A 157 2.70 -35.61 -27.95
CA SER A 157 3.63 -36.11 -26.95
C SER A 157 2.91 -36.73 -25.75
N ASN A 158 3.65 -37.45 -24.92
CA ASN A 158 3.15 -37.91 -23.63
C ASN A 158 3.03 -36.71 -22.67
N ASN A 159 4.12 -35.96 -22.48
CA ASN A 159 4.14 -34.69 -21.81
C ASN A 159 4.81 -33.62 -22.69
N LEU A 160 4.39 -32.39 -22.56
CA LEU A 160 5.05 -31.21 -23.14
C LEU A 160 5.55 -30.31 -22.01
N ASN A 161 6.84 -30.01 -22.03
CA ASN A 161 7.46 -29.02 -21.18
C ASN A 161 8.03 -27.91 -22.06
N ALA A 162 7.25 -26.87 -22.31
CA ALA A 162 7.69 -25.68 -23.02
C ALA A 162 8.12 -24.61 -22.01
N LYS A 163 9.38 -24.21 -22.11
CA LYS A 163 9.94 -23.23 -21.17
C LYS A 163 10.57 -22.06 -21.92
N GLY A 164 9.89 -20.93 -21.89
CA GLY A 164 10.28 -19.73 -22.63
C GLY A 164 10.41 -20.00 -24.13
N ALA A 165 9.58 -20.86 -24.69
CA ALA A 165 9.70 -21.37 -26.03
C ALA A 165 8.50 -21.04 -26.92
N ASP A 166 8.71 -20.96 -28.22
CA ASP A 166 7.69 -20.54 -29.17
C ASP A 166 7.22 -21.72 -30.04
N ILE A 167 5.92 -21.74 -30.26
CA ILE A 167 5.23 -22.61 -31.21
C ILE A 167 4.41 -21.69 -32.12
N VAL A 168 4.82 -21.51 -33.36
CA VAL A 168 4.25 -20.51 -34.28
C VAL A 168 3.87 -21.13 -35.59
N ASN A 169 2.65 -20.91 -36.03
CA ASN A 169 2.19 -21.25 -37.36
C ASN A 169 1.72 -20.00 -38.07
N ASP A 170 2.46 -19.53 -39.05
CA ASP A 170 2.11 -18.37 -39.88
C ASP A 170 1.15 -18.71 -41.04
N GLY A 171 0.85 -19.97 -41.21
CA GLY A 171 -0.11 -20.46 -42.22
C GLY A 171 -1.52 -20.54 -41.69
N ASN A 172 -2.48 -20.59 -42.62
CA ASN A 172 -3.90 -20.66 -42.33
C ASN A 172 -4.42 -22.01 -41.86
N GLY A 173 -3.56 -23.05 -41.89
CA GLY A 173 -3.90 -24.40 -41.42
C GLY A 173 -3.97 -24.47 -39.89
N ASN A 174 -4.42 -25.61 -39.42
CA ASN A 174 -4.60 -25.82 -37.98
C ASN A 174 -3.27 -25.99 -37.26
N THR A 175 -3.24 -25.54 -36.01
CA THR A 175 -2.17 -25.81 -35.04
C THR A 175 -2.74 -26.67 -33.95
N LEU A 176 -2.21 -27.90 -33.83
CA LEU A 176 -2.59 -28.85 -32.79
C LEU A 176 -1.41 -29.14 -31.89
N VAL A 177 -1.60 -28.90 -30.60
CA VAL A 177 -0.67 -29.32 -29.54
C VAL A 177 -1.42 -30.26 -28.62
N GLN A 178 -1.02 -31.53 -28.62
CA GLN A 178 -1.73 -32.56 -27.88
C GLN A 178 -0.77 -33.37 -27.03
N THR A 179 -1.15 -33.54 -25.75
CA THR A 179 -0.43 -34.41 -24.82
C THR A 179 -1.36 -35.48 -24.28
N LYS A 180 -0.80 -36.67 -23.98
CA LYS A 180 -1.55 -37.72 -23.27
C LYS A 180 -1.72 -37.39 -21.79
N ASN A 181 -0.74 -36.74 -21.18
CA ASN A 181 -0.73 -36.32 -19.77
C ASN A 181 -0.60 -34.81 -19.66
N ASN A 182 0.51 -34.30 -19.22
CA ASN A 182 0.65 -32.90 -18.84
C ASN A 182 1.21 -32.05 -19.97
N MET A 183 0.61 -30.89 -20.13
CA MET A 183 1.11 -29.82 -20.98
C MET A 183 1.49 -28.65 -20.08
N ASN A 184 2.78 -28.33 -19.98
CA ASN A 184 3.32 -27.27 -19.18
C ASN A 184 3.92 -26.19 -20.08
N LEU A 185 3.32 -25.02 -20.09
CA LEU A 185 3.77 -23.85 -20.81
C LEU A 185 4.29 -22.85 -19.78
N THR A 186 5.59 -22.87 -19.51
CA THR A 186 6.19 -22.11 -18.43
C THR A 186 7.15 -21.05 -18.94
N ALA A 187 7.66 -20.22 -18.05
CA ALA A 187 8.57 -19.17 -18.36
C ALA A 187 10.01 -19.52 -17.97
N LEU A 188 10.94 -18.96 -18.73
CA LEU A 188 12.35 -18.95 -18.43
C LEU A 188 12.69 -17.67 -17.69
N SER A 189 13.58 -17.73 -16.72
CA SER A 189 14.02 -16.55 -15.97
C SER A 189 15.33 -16.00 -16.54
N VAL A 190 15.35 -14.71 -16.84
CA VAL A 190 16.52 -13.94 -17.23
C VAL A 190 16.65 -12.71 -16.34
N GLY A 191 17.79 -12.06 -16.35
CA GLY A 191 18.00 -10.86 -15.56
C GLY A 191 19.46 -10.70 -15.17
N PHE A 192 19.68 -9.99 -14.08
CA PHE A 192 21.04 -9.75 -13.60
C PHE A 192 21.10 -9.71 -12.07
N ASP A 193 22.27 -10.02 -11.56
CA ASP A 193 22.66 -9.84 -10.16
C ASP A 193 23.91 -8.96 -10.14
N GLU A 194 23.76 -7.73 -9.68
CA GLU A 194 24.81 -6.72 -9.69
C GLU A 194 25.14 -6.29 -8.27
N LYS A 195 26.43 -6.34 -7.93
CA LYS A 195 26.97 -5.84 -6.67
C LYS A 195 27.99 -4.77 -6.98
N MET A 196 27.78 -3.58 -6.47
CA MET A 196 28.64 -2.43 -6.65
C MET A 196 29.08 -1.89 -5.29
N GLY A 197 30.35 -1.57 -5.17
CA GLY A 197 30.92 -1.07 -3.93
C GLY A 197 31.33 -2.17 -2.95
N LYS A 198 31.82 -1.78 -1.78
CA LYS A 198 32.25 -2.67 -0.71
C LYS A 198 32.26 -1.96 0.63
N GLY A 199 31.92 -2.70 1.67
CA GLY A 199 32.02 -2.18 3.05
C GLY A 199 30.98 -1.10 3.34
N ASN A 200 31.42 0.14 3.45
CA ASN A 200 30.58 1.27 3.87
C ASN A 200 29.66 1.84 2.78
N HIS A 201 29.90 1.48 1.53
CA HIS A 201 29.10 1.95 0.39
C HIS A 201 28.93 0.82 -0.59
N TYR A 202 27.73 0.28 -0.64
CA TYR A 202 27.45 -0.78 -1.59
C TYR A 202 26.01 -0.67 -2.11
N ARG A 203 25.81 -1.21 -3.28
CA ARG A 203 24.52 -1.41 -3.93
C ARG A 203 24.46 -2.83 -4.46
N HIS A 204 23.40 -3.51 -4.15
CA HIS A 204 23.09 -4.82 -4.68
C HIS A 204 21.72 -4.77 -5.34
N GLU A 205 21.66 -5.12 -6.61
CA GLU A 205 20.42 -5.19 -7.37
C GLU A 205 20.35 -6.55 -8.08
N LYS A 206 19.27 -7.26 -7.84
CA LYS A 206 18.94 -8.51 -8.52
C LYS A 206 17.59 -8.35 -9.20
N VAL A 207 17.56 -8.54 -10.51
CA VAL A 207 16.36 -8.49 -11.33
C VAL A 207 16.17 -9.83 -12.02
N GLU A 208 14.96 -10.38 -11.91
CA GLU A 208 14.53 -11.56 -12.63
C GLU A 208 13.31 -11.21 -13.47
N GLU A 209 13.42 -11.40 -14.77
CA GLU A 209 12.35 -11.20 -15.74
C GLU A 209 11.95 -12.53 -16.36
N ALA A 210 10.69 -12.68 -16.71
CA ALA A 210 10.14 -13.88 -17.30
C ALA A 210 10.17 -13.80 -18.82
N VAL A 211 10.77 -14.80 -19.45
CA VAL A 211 10.60 -15.06 -20.86
C VAL A 211 9.52 -16.12 -20.99
N VAL A 212 8.33 -15.72 -21.39
CA VAL A 212 7.15 -16.59 -21.43
C VAL A 212 7.12 -17.42 -22.70
N SER A 213 6.45 -18.57 -22.63
CA SER A 213 6.17 -19.39 -23.80
C SER A 213 5.05 -18.81 -24.64
N GLN A 214 5.09 -19.01 -25.93
CA GLN A 214 4.11 -18.51 -26.87
C GLN A 214 3.59 -19.63 -27.78
N VAL A 215 2.29 -19.71 -27.96
CA VAL A 215 1.65 -20.51 -28.99
C VAL A 215 0.79 -19.59 -29.86
N LYS A 216 1.15 -19.48 -31.11
CA LYS A 216 0.51 -18.53 -32.04
C LYS A 216 0.18 -19.21 -33.36
N GLY A 217 -1.02 -18.97 -33.88
CA GLY A 217 -1.44 -19.46 -35.19
C GLY A 217 -2.39 -18.50 -35.88
N LYS A 218 -2.31 -18.41 -37.22
CA LYS A 218 -3.31 -17.71 -38.02
C LYS A 218 -4.60 -18.52 -38.18
N GLY A 219 -4.48 -19.83 -38.30
CA GLY A 219 -5.60 -20.76 -38.31
C GLY A 219 -6.05 -21.10 -36.90
N ASN A 220 -6.89 -22.13 -36.81
CA ASN A 220 -7.36 -22.62 -35.51
C ASN A 220 -6.17 -23.19 -34.70
N VAL A 221 -6.17 -22.88 -33.41
CA VAL A 221 -5.21 -23.40 -32.44
C VAL A 221 -5.96 -24.26 -31.44
N LEU A 222 -5.54 -25.52 -31.30
CA LEU A 222 -6.09 -26.45 -30.33
C LEU A 222 -4.98 -26.95 -29.41
N LEU A 223 -5.12 -26.70 -28.12
CA LEU A 223 -4.30 -27.26 -27.05
C LEU A 223 -5.13 -28.26 -26.28
N THR A 224 -4.68 -29.50 -26.20
CA THR A 224 -5.42 -30.57 -25.52
C THR A 224 -4.47 -31.49 -24.76
N GLY A 225 -4.88 -31.90 -23.56
CA GLY A 225 -4.13 -32.82 -22.72
C GLY A 225 -4.94 -33.21 -21.49
N LYS A 226 -4.37 -34.07 -20.65
CA LYS A 226 -5.01 -34.41 -19.40
C LYS A 226 -5.02 -33.20 -18.44
N ASN A 227 -3.86 -32.59 -18.22
CA ASN A 227 -3.72 -31.36 -17.49
C ASN A 227 -2.96 -30.35 -18.35
N ILE A 228 -3.41 -29.10 -18.33
CA ILE A 228 -2.75 -28.00 -19.02
C ILE A 228 -2.40 -26.95 -17.97
N LEU A 229 -1.12 -26.59 -17.88
CA LEU A 229 -0.60 -25.53 -17.02
C LEU A 229 0.05 -24.45 -17.87
N SER A 230 -0.36 -23.20 -17.67
CA SER A 230 0.31 -22.03 -18.21
C SER A 230 0.84 -21.15 -17.08
N GLU A 231 2.06 -20.70 -17.22
CA GLU A 231 2.66 -19.68 -16.38
C GLU A 231 3.02 -18.48 -17.26
N GLY A 232 2.07 -17.59 -17.43
CA GLY A 232 2.22 -16.37 -18.22
C GLY A 232 2.31 -16.58 -19.72
N ALA A 233 1.93 -17.73 -20.25
CA ALA A 233 2.02 -18.01 -21.66
C ALA A 233 1.13 -17.08 -22.48
N GLN A 234 1.56 -16.80 -23.71
CA GLN A 234 0.77 -16.09 -24.71
C GLN A 234 0.17 -17.10 -25.67
N LEU A 235 -1.15 -17.20 -25.66
CA LEU A 235 -1.91 -18.11 -26.53
C LEU A 235 -2.74 -17.25 -27.48
N ASP A 236 -2.43 -17.30 -28.77
CA ASP A 236 -3.02 -16.42 -29.76
C ASP A 236 -3.42 -17.17 -31.03
N SER A 237 -4.61 -16.89 -31.51
CA SER A 237 -5.10 -17.38 -32.80
C SER A 237 -5.82 -16.22 -33.52
N GLU A 238 -5.60 -16.12 -34.82
CA GLU A 238 -6.41 -15.20 -35.63
C GLU A 238 -7.76 -15.81 -36.04
N ALA A 239 -7.97 -17.09 -35.72
CA ALA A 239 -9.22 -17.82 -35.87
C ALA A 239 -9.69 -18.33 -34.50
N LYS A 240 -10.01 -19.59 -34.34
CA LYS A 240 -10.49 -20.17 -33.10
C LYS A 240 -9.34 -20.69 -32.25
N LEU A 241 -9.30 -20.25 -30.98
CA LEU A 241 -8.39 -20.79 -29.98
C LEU A 241 -9.16 -21.69 -29.01
N MET A 242 -8.69 -22.89 -28.80
CA MET A 242 -9.27 -23.85 -27.86
C MET A 242 -8.17 -24.44 -26.99
N ALA A 243 -8.33 -24.32 -25.67
CA ALA A 243 -7.54 -25.03 -24.68
C ALA A 243 -8.47 -25.95 -23.88
N ILE A 244 -8.32 -27.24 -24.07
CA ILE A 244 -9.21 -28.25 -23.51
C ILE A 244 -8.39 -29.27 -22.72
N ALA A 245 -8.60 -29.32 -21.41
CA ALA A 245 -8.01 -30.32 -20.55
C ALA A 245 -9.05 -31.36 -20.14
N GLU A 246 -8.65 -32.62 -20.11
CA GLU A 246 -9.53 -33.70 -19.61
C GLU A 246 -9.79 -33.52 -18.09
N ASN A 247 -8.79 -33.07 -17.34
CA ASN A 247 -8.84 -32.87 -15.91
C ASN A 247 -8.78 -31.36 -15.60
N ASP A 248 -7.61 -30.80 -15.38
CA ASP A 248 -7.47 -29.41 -14.96
C ASP A 248 -6.82 -28.52 -16.02
N LEU A 249 -7.38 -27.35 -16.22
CA LEU A 249 -6.80 -26.26 -16.98
C LEU A 249 -6.41 -25.15 -16.00
N VAL A 250 -5.12 -24.93 -15.84
CA VAL A 250 -4.58 -23.93 -14.89
C VAL A 250 -3.80 -22.87 -15.66
N LEU A 251 -4.27 -21.64 -15.58
CA LEU A 251 -3.71 -20.48 -16.28
C LEU A 251 -3.22 -19.44 -15.25
N ASN A 252 -1.98 -19.59 -14.83
CA ASN A 252 -1.35 -18.73 -13.84
C ASN A 252 -0.44 -17.68 -14.49
N GLY A 253 0.07 -16.75 -13.70
CA GLY A 253 1.10 -15.82 -14.11
C GLY A 253 2.51 -16.40 -13.97
N ALA A 254 3.44 -15.83 -14.70
CA ALA A 254 4.86 -16.00 -14.50
C ALA A 254 5.37 -14.93 -13.52
N LYS A 255 6.33 -15.30 -12.67
CA LYS A 255 6.89 -14.41 -11.67
C LYS A 255 8.04 -13.59 -12.23
N GLU A 256 8.00 -12.30 -11.97
CA GLU A 256 9.13 -11.40 -12.13
C GLU A 256 9.49 -10.81 -10.77
N SER A 257 10.76 -10.67 -10.48
CA SER A 257 11.20 -10.16 -9.19
C SER A 257 12.30 -9.12 -9.32
N ARG A 258 12.33 -8.22 -8.36
CA ARG A 258 13.40 -7.25 -8.19
C ARG A 258 13.76 -7.16 -6.71
N ASP A 259 15.02 -7.42 -6.42
CA ASP A 259 15.62 -7.21 -5.09
C ASP A 259 16.65 -6.11 -5.20
N PHE A 260 16.52 -5.11 -4.37
CA PHE A 260 17.40 -3.95 -4.33
C PHE A 260 17.85 -3.68 -2.91
N GLU A 261 19.13 -3.50 -2.71
CA GLU A 261 19.70 -3.11 -1.44
C GLU A 261 20.79 -2.07 -1.66
N GLU A 262 20.69 -0.95 -0.97
CA GLU A 262 21.67 0.12 -1.01
C GLU A 262 22.05 0.53 0.40
N PHE A 263 23.34 0.54 0.69
CA PHE A 263 23.86 0.92 1.99
C PHE A 263 24.95 1.97 1.86
N HIS A 264 24.86 3.01 2.68
CA HIS A 264 25.84 4.05 2.76
C HIS A 264 26.14 4.36 4.22
N LYS A 265 27.43 4.41 4.54
CA LYS A 265 27.94 4.84 5.82
C LYS A 265 29.01 5.88 5.64
N THR A 266 28.76 7.09 6.11
CA THR A 266 29.68 8.20 6.04
C THR A 266 30.12 8.63 7.42
N LYS A 267 31.37 8.99 7.55
CA LYS A 267 31.94 9.57 8.76
C LYS A 267 32.56 10.91 8.41
N SER A 268 32.24 11.91 9.17
CA SER A 268 32.76 13.28 8.98
C SER A 268 33.00 13.98 10.31
N GLY A 269 33.79 15.03 10.29
CA GLY A 269 34.09 15.89 11.45
C GLY A 269 35.31 15.47 12.24
N SER A 270 35.98 16.46 12.77
CA SER A 270 37.17 16.29 13.61
C SER A 270 36.86 16.48 15.11
N VAL A 271 36.07 17.48 15.45
CA VAL A 271 35.69 17.82 16.81
C VAL A 271 34.36 17.16 17.18
N ALA A 272 33.40 17.19 16.28
CA ALA A 272 32.19 16.40 16.36
C ALA A 272 32.25 15.33 15.26
N LYS A 273 32.35 14.07 15.66
CA LYS A 273 32.33 12.94 14.73
C LYS A 273 30.89 12.58 14.42
N VAL A 274 30.50 12.73 13.16
CA VAL A 274 29.16 12.38 12.68
C VAL A 274 29.25 11.12 11.82
N THR A 275 28.51 10.09 12.22
CA THR A 275 28.35 8.87 11.43
C THR A 275 26.91 8.82 10.94
N LYS A 276 26.73 8.81 9.61
CA LYS A 276 25.42 8.63 8.98
C LYS A 276 25.40 7.29 8.29
N THR A 277 24.34 6.53 8.52
CA THR A 277 24.08 5.30 7.79
C THR A 277 22.70 5.37 7.14
N SER A 278 22.60 4.86 5.94
CA SER A 278 21.33 4.64 5.27
C SER A 278 21.30 3.25 4.66
N LEU A 279 20.23 2.53 4.90
CA LEU A 279 19.94 1.25 4.29
C LEU A 279 18.60 1.36 3.58
N ASP A 280 18.56 1.01 2.31
CA ASP A 280 17.34 0.93 1.51
C ASP A 280 17.27 -0.48 0.92
N GLN A 281 16.24 -1.23 1.31
CA GLN A 281 15.95 -2.57 0.82
C GLN A 281 14.59 -2.56 0.16
N GLN A 282 14.51 -3.01 -1.08
CA GLN A 282 13.28 -3.13 -1.82
C GLN A 282 13.19 -4.53 -2.43
N GLN A 283 12.08 -5.20 -2.20
CA GLN A 283 11.77 -6.49 -2.80
C GLN A 283 10.41 -6.37 -3.47
N SER A 284 10.31 -6.82 -4.69
CA SER A 284 9.04 -6.88 -5.39
C SER A 284 8.92 -8.17 -6.20
N VAL A 285 7.73 -8.74 -6.19
CA VAL A 285 7.34 -9.86 -7.04
C VAL A 285 6.09 -9.44 -7.79
N THR A 286 6.18 -9.42 -9.11
CA THR A 286 5.05 -9.12 -9.99
C THR A 286 4.68 -10.35 -10.81
N GLN A 287 3.41 -10.46 -11.16
CA GLN A 287 2.90 -11.57 -11.96
C GLN A 287 2.64 -11.11 -13.40
N VAL A 288 3.19 -11.84 -14.35
CA VAL A 288 2.88 -11.66 -15.77
C VAL A 288 1.81 -12.68 -16.12
N GLY A 289 0.57 -12.25 -16.29
CA GLY A 289 -0.56 -13.14 -16.51
C GLY A 289 -0.56 -13.80 -17.87
N THR A 290 -1.23 -14.94 -17.96
CA THR A 290 -1.50 -15.62 -19.22
C THR A 290 -2.38 -14.74 -20.09
N GLN A 291 -2.00 -14.57 -21.36
CA GLN A 291 -2.78 -13.86 -22.36
C GLN A 291 -3.38 -14.86 -23.36
N VAL A 292 -4.67 -14.75 -23.57
CA VAL A 292 -5.44 -15.59 -24.47
C VAL A 292 -6.23 -14.72 -25.42
N SER A 293 -6.04 -14.90 -26.71
CA SER A 293 -6.76 -14.18 -27.74
C SER A 293 -7.15 -15.05 -28.93
N GLY A 294 -8.24 -14.71 -29.56
CA GLY A 294 -8.74 -15.41 -30.74
C GLY A 294 -10.01 -14.74 -31.25
N LYS A 295 -10.47 -15.12 -32.44
CA LYS A 295 -11.83 -14.76 -32.88
C LYS A 295 -12.87 -15.37 -31.96
N ASP A 296 -12.77 -16.68 -31.75
CA ASP A 296 -13.51 -17.41 -30.72
C ASP A 296 -12.51 -18.05 -29.78
N VAL A 297 -12.77 -18.00 -28.48
CA VAL A 297 -11.92 -18.57 -27.45
C VAL A 297 -12.72 -19.55 -26.62
N VAL A 298 -12.22 -20.76 -26.49
CA VAL A 298 -12.79 -21.80 -25.63
C VAL A 298 -11.72 -22.27 -24.64
N LEU A 299 -12.02 -22.11 -23.36
CA LEU A 299 -11.21 -22.63 -22.25
C LEU A 299 -12.06 -23.64 -21.49
N SER A 300 -11.70 -24.92 -21.55
CA SER A 300 -12.52 -26.00 -21.04
C SER A 300 -11.70 -26.99 -20.25
N ALA A 301 -12.26 -27.51 -19.17
CA ALA A 301 -11.70 -28.60 -18.39
C ALA A 301 -12.79 -29.59 -17.97
N GLY A 302 -12.44 -30.87 -17.92
CA GLY A 302 -13.33 -31.90 -17.38
C GLY A 302 -13.54 -31.81 -15.88
N HIS A 303 -12.55 -31.30 -15.14
CA HIS A 303 -12.65 -31.05 -13.70
C HIS A 303 -12.63 -29.54 -13.42
N ASP A 304 -11.48 -28.91 -13.26
CA ASP A 304 -11.40 -27.51 -12.85
C ASP A 304 -10.73 -26.62 -13.91
N VAL A 305 -11.25 -25.42 -14.08
CA VAL A 305 -10.57 -24.29 -14.72
C VAL A 305 -10.16 -23.31 -13.63
N LYS A 306 -8.86 -23.05 -13.52
CA LYS A 306 -8.30 -22.07 -12.57
C LYS A 306 -7.46 -21.06 -13.34
N ALA A 307 -7.78 -19.79 -13.20
CA ALA A 307 -7.06 -18.71 -13.85
C ALA A 307 -6.76 -17.59 -12.85
N LYS A 308 -5.54 -17.07 -12.90
CA LYS A 308 -5.12 -15.94 -12.08
C LYS A 308 -4.47 -14.88 -12.96
N GLY A 309 -5.00 -13.68 -12.92
CA GLY A 309 -4.48 -12.55 -13.69
C GLY A 309 -4.59 -12.76 -15.21
N ILE A 310 -5.57 -13.52 -15.65
CA ILE A 310 -5.74 -13.85 -17.06
C ILE A 310 -6.26 -12.66 -17.86
N GLN A 311 -5.73 -12.49 -19.06
CA GLN A 311 -6.27 -11.59 -20.08
C GLN A 311 -6.83 -12.45 -21.23
N ALA A 312 -8.13 -12.71 -21.19
CA ALA A 312 -8.82 -13.50 -22.20
C ALA A 312 -9.75 -12.59 -23.02
N ILE A 313 -9.41 -12.39 -24.27
CA ILE A 313 -10.15 -11.50 -25.16
C ILE A 313 -10.45 -12.22 -26.46
N ALA A 314 -11.72 -12.31 -26.80
CA ALA A 314 -12.19 -12.84 -28.06
C ALA A 314 -12.76 -11.72 -28.95
N ASP A 315 -12.60 -11.84 -30.26
CA ASP A 315 -13.30 -10.93 -31.17
C ASP A 315 -14.82 -11.22 -31.18
N ASN A 316 -15.19 -12.49 -31.14
CA ASN A 316 -16.57 -12.94 -31.05
C ASN A 316 -16.84 -13.57 -29.67
N ASN A 317 -16.93 -14.87 -29.57
CA ASN A 317 -17.37 -15.52 -28.34
C ASN A 317 -16.21 -15.99 -27.47
N LEU A 318 -16.32 -15.74 -26.18
CA LEU A 318 -15.46 -16.30 -25.14
C LEU A 318 -16.28 -17.30 -24.33
N HIS A 319 -15.82 -18.56 -24.29
CA HIS A 319 -16.50 -19.63 -23.57
C HIS A 319 -15.53 -20.29 -22.58
N ILE A 320 -15.88 -20.26 -21.30
CA ILE A 320 -15.12 -20.88 -20.22
C ILE A 320 -16.03 -21.90 -19.53
N GLN A 321 -15.59 -23.15 -19.50
CA GLN A 321 -16.40 -24.25 -18.96
C GLN A 321 -15.56 -25.22 -18.15
N ALA A 322 -16.07 -25.68 -17.04
CA ALA A 322 -15.50 -26.77 -16.24
C ALA A 322 -16.58 -27.76 -15.82
N GLY A 323 -16.22 -29.03 -15.76
CA GLY A 323 -17.12 -30.08 -15.22
C GLY A 323 -17.34 -29.96 -13.71
N HIS A 324 -16.40 -29.40 -12.99
CA HIS A 324 -16.47 -29.17 -11.54
C HIS A 324 -16.43 -27.66 -11.24
N ASP A 325 -15.29 -27.05 -11.02
CA ASP A 325 -15.18 -25.64 -10.62
C ASP A 325 -14.56 -24.77 -11.71
N VAL A 326 -15.06 -23.53 -11.80
CA VAL A 326 -14.38 -22.42 -12.49
C VAL A 326 -13.97 -21.40 -11.44
N ASP A 327 -12.67 -21.16 -11.33
CA ASP A 327 -12.10 -20.15 -10.48
C ASP A 327 -11.29 -19.15 -11.33
N ILE A 328 -11.79 -17.92 -11.45
CA ILE A 328 -11.12 -16.83 -12.16
C ILE A 328 -10.86 -15.73 -11.14
N ALA A 329 -9.60 -15.41 -10.96
CA ALA A 329 -9.20 -14.43 -9.94
C ALA A 329 -8.18 -13.44 -10.46
N ALA A 330 -8.09 -12.29 -9.81
CA ALA A 330 -6.92 -11.45 -9.91
C ALA A 330 -5.72 -12.18 -9.33
N ASP A 331 -4.55 -11.96 -9.89
CA ASP A 331 -3.30 -12.43 -9.30
C ASP A 331 -2.84 -11.45 -8.22
N THR A 332 -1.87 -11.85 -7.43
CA THR A 332 -1.36 -11.07 -6.32
C THR A 332 0.09 -10.70 -6.55
N ASN A 333 0.38 -9.41 -6.62
CA ASN A 333 1.72 -8.88 -6.58
C ASN A 333 2.12 -8.61 -5.13
N HIS A 334 3.38 -8.78 -4.82
CA HIS A 334 3.91 -8.61 -3.48
C HIS A 334 5.10 -7.65 -3.51
N PHE A 335 5.17 -6.74 -2.54
CA PHE A 335 6.34 -5.91 -2.33
C PHE A 335 6.67 -5.80 -0.84
N LYS A 336 7.94 -5.63 -0.57
CA LYS A 336 8.45 -5.40 0.78
C LYS A 336 9.59 -4.39 0.70
N ASN A 337 9.41 -3.25 1.35
CA ASN A 337 10.38 -2.17 1.37
C ASN A 337 10.82 -1.94 2.82
N LYS A 338 12.12 -1.80 3.02
CA LYS A 338 12.70 -1.45 4.30
C LYS A 338 13.68 -0.31 4.12
N ARG A 339 13.53 0.73 4.92
CA ARG A 339 14.44 1.85 4.95
C ARG A 339 14.87 2.14 6.38
N VAL A 340 16.17 2.17 6.61
CA VAL A 340 16.76 2.49 7.92
C VAL A 340 17.74 3.62 7.73
N GLU A 341 17.54 4.72 8.44
CA GLU A 341 18.46 5.84 8.47
C GLU A 341 18.93 6.06 9.90
N THR A 342 20.23 6.15 10.11
CA THR A 342 20.81 6.46 11.41
C THR A 342 21.80 7.60 11.27
N LYS A 343 21.80 8.46 12.29
CA LYS A 343 22.79 9.53 12.45
C LYS A 343 23.31 9.50 13.86
N LYS A 344 24.57 9.22 14.03
CA LYS A 344 25.24 9.23 15.31
C LYS A 344 26.26 10.38 15.34
N THR A 345 26.17 11.20 16.36
CA THR A 345 27.13 12.30 16.60
C THR A 345 27.82 12.08 17.93
N SER A 346 29.12 12.13 17.94
CA SER A 346 29.90 12.04 19.18
C SER A 346 30.96 13.14 19.20
N GLY A 347 31.19 13.73 20.36
CA GLY A 347 32.13 14.81 20.53
C GLY A 347 31.46 16.08 21.04
N VAL A 348 31.72 17.19 20.38
CA VAL A 348 31.20 18.51 20.76
C VAL A 348 30.09 18.93 19.80
N PHE A 349 28.91 19.23 20.34
CA PHE A 349 27.78 19.73 19.55
C PHE A 349 26.91 20.70 20.37
N THR A 350 26.09 21.46 19.71
CA THR A 350 25.15 22.37 20.37
C THR A 350 23.92 21.61 20.88
N GLY A 351 23.61 21.74 22.17
CA GLY A 351 22.48 21.04 22.80
C GLY A 351 21.16 21.80 22.87
N GLY A 352 21.02 22.86 22.09
CA GLY A 352 19.91 23.82 22.17
C GLY A 352 20.22 25.02 23.07
N GLY A 353 19.77 26.22 22.67
CA GLY A 353 20.09 27.48 23.36
C GLY A 353 21.60 27.84 23.22
N ILE A 354 22.11 28.64 24.18
CA ILE A 354 23.53 28.96 24.23
C ILE A 354 24.22 27.92 25.13
N GLY A 355 24.50 26.75 24.52
CA GLY A 355 25.18 25.68 25.24
C GLY A 355 25.98 24.78 24.32
N ILE A 356 26.98 24.15 24.88
CA ILE A 356 27.87 23.20 24.21
C ILE A 356 27.77 21.87 24.96
N THR A 357 27.48 20.81 24.25
CA THR A 357 27.40 19.45 24.81
C THR A 357 28.59 18.62 24.35
N PHE A 358 29.23 17.99 25.30
CA PHE A 358 30.27 16.98 25.09
C PHE A 358 29.62 15.61 25.35
N GLY A 359 29.40 14.84 24.33
CA GLY A 359 28.69 13.59 24.50
C GLY A 359 28.39 12.86 23.22
N SER A 360 27.29 12.19 23.21
CA SER A 360 26.78 11.47 22.05
C SER A 360 25.29 11.70 21.84
N LYS A 361 24.88 11.74 20.59
CA LYS A 361 23.48 11.69 20.22
C LYS A 361 23.29 10.74 19.05
N SER A 362 22.17 10.09 19.00
CA SER A 362 21.82 9.11 18.01
C SER A 362 20.38 9.31 17.57
N GLU A 363 20.17 9.38 16.27
CA GLU A 363 18.85 9.41 15.65
C GLU A 363 18.73 8.17 14.77
N LYS A 364 17.62 7.45 14.88
CA LYS A 364 17.31 6.29 14.03
C LYS A 364 15.89 6.43 13.51
N HIS A 365 15.73 6.24 12.23
CA HIS A 365 14.44 6.21 11.56
C HIS A 365 14.32 4.90 10.78
N ASP A 366 13.33 4.09 11.13
CA ASP A 366 13.00 2.84 10.47
C ASP A 366 11.67 2.97 9.76
N TYR A 367 11.59 2.48 8.53
CA TYR A 367 10.37 2.40 7.77
C TYR A 367 10.28 1.06 7.07
N ASP A 368 9.26 0.28 7.40
CA ASP A 368 8.96 -1.01 6.78
C ASP A 368 7.57 -0.95 6.15
N THR A 369 7.47 -1.31 4.89
CA THR A 369 6.20 -1.44 4.18
C THR A 369 6.14 -2.77 3.46
N GLU A 370 5.05 -3.49 3.63
CA GLU A 370 4.78 -4.74 2.92
C GLU A 370 3.37 -4.68 2.35
N GLY A 371 3.23 -5.10 1.11
CA GLY A 371 1.95 -5.06 0.44
C GLY A 371 1.70 -6.26 -0.46
N TRP A 372 0.44 -6.66 -0.50
CA TRP A 372 -0.11 -7.67 -1.40
C TRP A 372 -1.19 -6.97 -2.22
N THR A 373 -0.94 -6.81 -3.51
CA THR A 373 -1.81 -6.02 -4.37
C THR A 373 -2.42 -6.86 -5.48
N GLN A 374 -3.71 -6.70 -5.69
CA GLN A 374 -4.46 -7.33 -6.78
C GLN A 374 -4.94 -6.31 -7.81
N SER A 375 -4.90 -5.02 -7.49
CA SER A 375 -5.38 -3.94 -8.35
C SER A 375 -4.62 -3.81 -9.67
N ASP A 376 -3.37 -4.19 -9.68
CA ASP A 376 -2.47 -4.19 -10.84
C ASP A 376 -2.30 -5.56 -11.51
N ALA A 377 -2.99 -6.58 -11.01
CA ALA A 377 -2.95 -7.95 -11.49
C ALA A 377 -4.35 -8.53 -11.74
N ARG A 378 -5.31 -7.70 -12.15
CA ARG A 378 -6.69 -8.09 -12.40
C ARG A 378 -6.83 -9.01 -13.60
N SER A 379 -7.82 -9.88 -13.56
CA SER A 379 -8.24 -10.65 -14.73
C SER A 379 -9.21 -9.84 -15.58
N THR A 380 -9.14 -10.00 -16.88
CA THR A 380 -10.06 -9.41 -17.85
C THR A 380 -10.63 -10.51 -18.75
N LEU A 381 -11.95 -10.55 -18.82
CA LEU A 381 -12.69 -11.39 -19.76
C LEU A 381 -13.44 -10.46 -20.73
N GLY A 382 -13.05 -10.46 -22.00
CA GLY A 382 -13.59 -9.54 -22.97
C GLY A 382 -14.07 -10.20 -24.25
N SER A 383 -15.09 -9.62 -24.85
CA SER A 383 -15.48 -9.90 -26.24
C SER A 383 -15.69 -8.57 -26.97
N MET A 384 -15.14 -8.48 -28.16
CA MET A 384 -15.28 -7.28 -28.97
C MET A 384 -16.64 -7.19 -29.66
N ASN A 385 -17.20 -8.32 -30.11
CA ASN A 385 -18.44 -8.36 -30.90
C ASN A 385 -19.35 -9.54 -30.55
N GLY A 386 -19.05 -10.31 -29.52
CA GLY A 386 -19.80 -11.52 -29.18
C GLY A 386 -20.12 -11.62 -27.69
N ASN A 387 -20.36 -12.84 -27.25
CA ASN A 387 -20.83 -13.15 -25.91
C ASN A 387 -19.72 -13.77 -25.05
N ILE A 388 -19.88 -13.66 -23.74
CA ILE A 388 -19.07 -14.35 -22.75
C ILE A 388 -19.96 -15.35 -22.04
N THR A 389 -19.51 -16.59 -21.95
CA THR A 389 -20.17 -17.64 -21.17
C THR A 389 -19.18 -18.25 -20.19
N VAL A 390 -19.54 -18.29 -18.92
CA VAL A 390 -18.76 -18.94 -17.86
C VAL A 390 -19.69 -19.95 -17.16
N SER A 391 -19.33 -21.21 -17.21
CA SER A 391 -20.18 -22.30 -16.71
C SER A 391 -19.37 -23.34 -15.94
N ALA A 392 -19.86 -23.74 -14.79
CA ALA A 392 -19.28 -24.81 -13.99
C ALA A 392 -20.34 -25.85 -13.60
N GLY A 393 -19.93 -27.08 -13.51
CA GLY A 393 -20.78 -28.16 -12.96
C GLY A 393 -21.05 -27.97 -11.45
N ASN A 394 -20.10 -27.42 -10.73
CA ASN A 394 -20.19 -27.13 -9.30
C ASN A 394 -20.10 -25.62 -9.05
N HIS A 395 -18.99 -25.09 -8.59
CA HIS A 395 -18.86 -23.68 -8.24
C HIS A 395 -18.27 -22.84 -9.35
N THR A 396 -18.83 -21.66 -9.59
CA THR A 396 -18.21 -20.60 -10.38
C THR A 396 -17.83 -19.47 -9.43
N ASN A 397 -16.53 -19.23 -9.30
CA ASN A 397 -15.99 -18.15 -8.48
C ASN A 397 -15.21 -17.18 -9.37
N VAL A 398 -15.53 -15.90 -9.25
CA VAL A 398 -14.88 -14.81 -10.00
C VAL A 398 -14.47 -13.75 -9.00
N LEU A 399 -13.20 -13.38 -8.99
CA LEU A 399 -12.65 -12.42 -8.04
C LEU A 399 -11.77 -11.41 -8.75
N GLY A 400 -11.97 -10.12 -8.49
CA GLY A 400 -11.12 -9.05 -9.01
C GLY A 400 -11.03 -9.03 -10.54
N THR A 401 -12.15 -9.28 -11.21
CA THR A 401 -12.20 -9.51 -12.65
C THR A 401 -13.13 -8.49 -13.31
N ASP A 402 -12.74 -8.01 -14.47
CA ASP A 402 -13.55 -7.16 -15.32
C ASP A 402 -14.07 -8.00 -16.50
N MET A 403 -15.39 -8.00 -16.68
CA MET A 403 -16.08 -8.67 -17.78
C MET A 403 -16.78 -7.66 -18.65
N ILE A 404 -16.47 -7.66 -19.92
CA ILE A 404 -16.98 -6.65 -20.85
C ILE A 404 -17.37 -7.24 -22.20
N THR A 405 -18.56 -6.88 -22.67
CA THR A 405 -19.01 -7.07 -24.04
C THR A 405 -19.65 -5.81 -24.57
N PRO A 406 -19.90 -5.68 -25.88
CA PRO A 406 -20.79 -4.64 -26.40
C PRO A 406 -22.20 -4.75 -25.79
N ARG A 407 -22.92 -3.65 -25.79
CA ARG A 407 -24.28 -3.57 -25.24
C ARG A 407 -25.35 -4.31 -26.09
N THR A 408 -24.97 -4.86 -27.21
CA THR A 408 -25.81 -5.75 -28.05
C THR A 408 -25.65 -7.24 -27.72
N ASN A 409 -24.68 -7.58 -26.90
CA ASN A 409 -24.31 -8.95 -26.56
C ASN A 409 -24.61 -9.29 -25.10
N ARG A 410 -24.18 -10.46 -24.65
CA ARG A 410 -24.51 -10.93 -23.33
C ARG A 410 -23.34 -11.59 -22.60
N ILE A 411 -23.44 -11.59 -21.27
CA ILE A 411 -22.60 -12.36 -20.39
C ILE A 411 -23.50 -13.31 -19.59
N ASP A 412 -23.23 -14.61 -19.71
CA ASP A 412 -23.92 -15.66 -18.96
C ASP A 412 -22.93 -16.30 -17.97
N ILE A 413 -23.28 -16.31 -16.69
CA ILE A 413 -22.50 -16.95 -15.62
C ILE A 413 -23.40 -17.97 -14.95
N GLU A 414 -22.96 -19.20 -14.86
CA GLU A 414 -23.72 -20.30 -14.29
C GLU A 414 -22.84 -21.24 -13.48
N GLY A 415 -23.42 -21.85 -12.45
CA GLY A 415 -22.87 -22.88 -11.61
C GLY A 415 -23.89 -23.43 -10.64
N ALA A 416 -23.56 -24.49 -9.91
CA ALA A 416 -24.38 -24.91 -8.77
C ALA A 416 -24.44 -23.81 -7.72
N SER A 417 -23.31 -23.16 -7.44
CA SER A 417 -23.21 -21.84 -6.81
C SER A 417 -22.42 -20.87 -7.69
N VAL A 418 -22.72 -19.59 -7.56
CA VAL A 418 -21.99 -18.52 -8.28
C VAL A 418 -21.60 -17.45 -7.27
N LYS A 419 -20.33 -17.10 -7.25
CA LYS A 419 -19.82 -16.03 -6.42
C LYS A 419 -18.93 -15.10 -7.23
N VAL A 420 -19.21 -13.81 -7.21
CA VAL A 420 -18.40 -12.76 -7.84
C VAL A 420 -17.97 -11.81 -6.75
N GLU A 421 -16.67 -11.60 -6.61
CA GLU A 421 -16.08 -10.82 -5.53
C GLU A 421 -15.16 -9.73 -6.06
N ALA A 422 -14.96 -8.69 -5.25
CA ALA A 422 -13.93 -7.70 -5.48
C ALA A 422 -12.53 -8.26 -5.21
N GLY A 423 -11.55 -7.76 -5.92
CA GLY A 423 -10.15 -7.89 -5.56
C GLY A 423 -9.79 -6.95 -4.42
N LYS A 424 -8.65 -7.17 -3.77
CA LYS A 424 -8.20 -6.34 -2.66
C LYS A 424 -6.70 -6.11 -2.65
N ASP A 425 -6.31 -4.98 -2.12
CA ASP A 425 -4.94 -4.64 -1.77
C ASP A 425 -4.82 -4.60 -0.25
N ILE A 426 -3.79 -5.24 0.29
CA ILE A 426 -3.45 -5.22 1.71
C ILE A 426 -2.07 -4.59 1.82
N ILE A 427 -1.97 -3.49 2.56
CA ILE A 427 -0.71 -2.79 2.80
C ILE A 427 -0.50 -2.65 4.29
N GLU A 428 0.64 -3.13 4.76
CA GLU A 428 1.09 -3.04 6.14
C GLU A 428 2.32 -2.15 6.21
N SER A 429 2.31 -1.18 7.10
CA SER A 429 3.43 -0.25 7.32
C SER A 429 3.81 -0.21 8.78
N LYS A 430 5.11 -0.15 9.03
CA LYS A 430 5.66 0.03 10.36
C LYS A 430 6.74 1.11 10.29
N GLU A 431 6.59 2.15 11.09
CA GLU A 431 7.52 3.24 11.18
C GLU A 431 8.02 3.38 12.61
N GLY A 432 9.32 3.51 12.79
CA GLY A 432 9.96 3.73 14.07
C GLY A 432 10.89 4.93 14.02
N HIS A 433 10.85 5.74 15.06
CA HIS A 433 11.78 6.85 15.23
C HIS A 433 12.36 6.78 16.65
N GLU A 434 13.68 6.78 16.77
CA GLU A 434 14.37 6.75 18.04
C GLU A 434 15.40 7.89 18.10
N TYR A 435 15.35 8.63 19.18
CA TYR A 435 16.32 9.68 19.51
C TYR A 435 16.94 9.39 20.87
N LYS A 436 18.26 9.38 20.93
CA LYS A 436 19.02 9.25 22.16
C LYS A 436 20.06 10.35 22.24
N GLN A 437 20.20 10.97 23.40
CA GLN A 437 21.25 11.94 23.67
C GLN A 437 21.76 11.74 25.08
N SER A 438 23.07 11.78 25.25
CA SER A 438 23.69 11.80 26.56
C SER A 438 24.99 12.59 26.52
N GLY A 439 25.32 13.27 27.60
CA GLY A 439 26.57 14.00 27.68
C GLY A 439 26.59 15.07 28.73
N VAL A 440 27.76 15.70 28.86
CA VAL A 440 27.97 16.86 29.72
C VAL A 440 27.71 18.11 28.93
N THR A 441 26.78 18.92 29.38
CA THR A 441 26.45 20.20 28.77
C THR A 441 26.95 21.36 29.62
N ILE A 442 27.60 22.30 28.97
CA ILE A 442 27.93 23.62 29.55
C ILE A 442 26.99 24.60 28.89
N SER A 443 26.14 25.24 29.68
CA SER A 443 25.15 26.20 29.16
C SER A 443 25.24 27.52 29.88
N LEU A 444 25.01 28.60 29.13
CA LEU A 444 24.79 29.94 29.64
C LEU A 444 23.33 30.27 29.49
N SER A 445 22.68 30.56 30.61
CA SER A 445 21.28 30.94 30.63
C SER A 445 21.16 32.36 31.20
N THR A 446 20.39 33.16 30.51
CA THR A 446 19.98 34.50 30.98
C THR A 446 18.49 34.66 30.76
N PRO A 447 17.77 35.44 31.56
CA PRO A 447 16.35 35.66 31.32
C PRO A 447 16.05 36.25 29.93
N VAL A 448 16.99 37.00 29.38
CA VAL A 448 16.88 37.54 28.00
C VAL A 448 16.93 36.47 26.96
N THR A 449 17.90 35.57 27.05
CA THR A 449 18.03 34.47 26.06
C THR A 449 16.91 33.47 26.14
N ASP A 450 16.46 33.13 27.33
CA ASP A 450 15.38 32.17 27.56
C ASP A 450 14.05 32.69 27.05
N MET A 451 13.72 33.95 27.31
CA MET A 451 12.49 34.59 26.83
C MET A 451 12.52 34.86 25.32
N ALA A 452 13.67 35.23 24.76
CA ALA A 452 13.81 35.41 23.33
C ALA A 452 13.60 34.07 22.58
N GLN A 453 14.10 32.97 23.12
CA GLN A 453 13.86 31.64 22.56
C GLN A 453 12.39 31.24 22.66
N ALA A 454 11.75 31.52 23.78
CA ALA A 454 10.32 31.29 23.98
C ALA A 454 9.47 32.07 22.96
N ALA A 455 9.80 33.37 22.76
CA ALA A 455 9.13 34.21 21.77
C ALA A 455 9.28 33.65 20.33
N TYR A 456 10.47 33.19 19.98
CA TYR A 456 10.72 32.54 18.69
C TYR A 456 9.87 31.28 18.51
N ASN A 457 9.79 30.42 19.53
CA ASN A 457 8.98 29.21 19.51
C ASN A 457 7.49 29.54 19.36
N SER A 458 7.01 30.59 20.06
CA SER A 458 5.62 31.02 19.94
C SER A 458 5.27 31.54 18.55
N VAL A 459 6.15 32.30 17.91
CA VAL A 459 6.00 32.74 16.51
C VAL A 459 5.99 31.56 15.56
N LYS A 460 6.88 30.60 15.76
CA LYS A 460 6.94 29.39 14.94
C LYS A 460 5.64 28.59 15.05
N ARG A 461 5.12 28.43 16.26
CA ARG A 461 3.85 27.72 16.48
C ARG A 461 2.66 28.47 15.87
N ALA A 462 2.61 29.80 15.99
CA ALA A 462 1.58 30.60 15.35
C ALA A 462 1.44 30.35 13.85
N LYS A 463 2.56 30.06 13.16
CA LYS A 463 2.57 29.75 11.73
C LYS A 463 2.08 28.33 11.41
N GLN A 464 2.08 27.43 12.39
CA GLN A 464 1.73 26.01 12.21
C GLN A 464 0.24 25.73 12.48
N VAL A 465 -0.44 26.57 13.25
CA VAL A 465 -1.86 26.38 13.61
C VAL A 465 -2.78 26.98 12.56
N SER A 466 -3.93 26.35 12.34
CA SER A 466 -4.92 26.80 11.34
C SER A 466 -5.96 27.76 11.91
N ASN A 467 -6.20 27.74 13.23
CA ASN A 467 -7.19 28.59 13.88
C ASN A 467 -6.67 30.01 14.04
N SER A 468 -7.36 30.97 13.43
CA SER A 468 -6.95 32.38 13.45
C SER A 468 -6.90 33.01 14.85
N LYS A 469 -7.79 32.59 15.77
CA LYS A 469 -7.78 33.02 17.15
C LYS A 469 -6.58 32.50 17.90
N LEU A 470 -6.22 31.23 17.67
CA LEU A 470 -5.03 30.62 18.26
C LEU A 470 -3.74 31.23 17.71
N GLN A 471 -3.69 31.56 16.41
CA GLN A 471 -2.59 32.34 15.83
C GLN A 471 -2.40 33.70 16.52
N ALA A 472 -3.50 34.42 16.74
CA ALA A 472 -3.47 35.70 17.42
C ALA A 472 -3.00 35.58 18.89
N LEU A 473 -3.43 34.53 19.60
CA LEU A 473 -3.01 34.24 20.95
C LEU A 473 -1.51 33.92 21.05
N TYR A 474 -0.98 33.14 20.13
CA TYR A 474 0.46 32.87 20.06
C TYR A 474 1.28 34.12 19.70
N ALA A 475 0.74 34.97 18.83
CA ALA A 475 1.39 36.25 18.54
C ALA A 475 1.40 37.17 19.78
N MET A 476 0.32 37.20 20.55
CA MET A 476 0.26 37.94 21.81
C MET A 476 1.26 37.36 22.82
N LYS A 477 1.29 36.06 23.01
CA LYS A 477 2.26 35.36 23.86
C LYS A 477 3.70 35.68 23.47
N ALA A 478 4.03 35.63 22.18
CA ALA A 478 5.35 36.01 21.68
C ALA A 478 5.70 37.48 22.01
N GLY A 479 4.72 38.37 21.89
CA GLY A 479 4.89 39.78 22.30
C GLY A 479 5.17 39.97 23.78
N GLU A 480 4.46 39.23 24.65
CA GLU A 480 4.70 39.23 26.09
C GLU A 480 6.07 38.62 26.46
N GLU A 481 6.45 37.51 25.84
CA GLU A 481 7.77 36.91 26.05
C GLU A 481 8.91 37.81 25.59
N ALA A 482 8.73 38.54 24.49
CA ALA A 482 9.67 39.56 24.03
C ALA A 482 9.72 40.76 25.02
N ALA A 483 8.59 41.16 25.58
CA ALA A 483 8.55 42.21 26.61
C ALA A 483 9.26 41.78 27.90
N MET A 484 9.09 40.52 28.32
CA MET A 484 9.82 39.97 29.47
C MET A 484 11.33 39.90 29.18
N ALA A 485 11.74 39.56 27.98
CA ALA A 485 13.14 39.62 27.59
C ALA A 485 13.69 41.05 27.67
N ALA A 486 12.91 42.03 27.19
CA ALA A 486 13.30 43.45 27.24
C ALA A 486 13.42 43.98 28.67
N GLN A 487 12.52 43.58 29.58
CA GLN A 487 12.59 43.96 31.00
C GLN A 487 13.89 43.46 31.68
N ASN A 488 14.41 42.35 31.24
CA ASN A 488 15.62 41.76 31.82
C ASN A 488 16.91 42.21 31.16
N VAL A 489 16.86 42.96 30.05
CA VAL A 489 18.07 43.41 29.33
C VAL A 489 18.98 44.28 30.22
N SER A 490 18.42 45.28 30.91
CA SER A 490 19.17 46.15 31.76
C SER A 490 19.85 45.40 32.91
N LYS A 491 19.09 44.46 33.50
CA LYS A 491 19.60 43.61 34.58
C LYS A 491 20.76 42.71 34.15
N VAL A 492 20.66 42.11 32.99
CA VAL A 492 21.73 41.30 32.42
C VAL A 492 22.94 42.16 32.08
N ALA A 493 22.74 43.34 31.48
CA ALA A 493 23.79 44.29 31.17
C ALA A 493 24.53 44.76 32.43
N GLU A 494 23.82 45.13 33.47
CA GLU A 494 24.40 45.52 34.75
C GLU A 494 25.20 44.37 35.40
N THR A 495 24.69 43.14 35.29
CA THR A 495 25.35 41.93 35.75
C THR A 495 26.67 41.69 35.01
N LEU A 496 26.64 41.82 33.69
CA LEU A 496 27.85 41.66 32.86
C LEU A 496 28.91 42.73 33.14
N ASP A 497 28.48 43.96 33.36
CA ASP A 497 29.37 45.07 33.73
C ASP A 497 30.00 44.85 35.09
N ALA A 498 29.25 44.36 36.09
CA ALA A 498 29.75 43.97 37.39
C ALA A 498 30.75 42.81 37.31
N LEU A 499 30.50 41.82 36.45
CA LEU A 499 31.43 40.74 36.17
C LEU A 499 32.75 41.25 35.57
N ARG A 500 32.68 42.18 34.62
CA ARG A 500 33.87 42.79 34.00
C ARG A 500 34.69 43.60 34.99
N ALA A 501 34.01 44.28 35.92
CA ALA A 501 34.68 45.10 36.95
C ALA A 501 35.28 44.25 38.09
N GLY A 502 35.00 42.97 38.18
CA GLY A 502 35.51 42.10 39.24
C GLY A 502 34.93 42.36 40.63
N ASN A 503 33.88 43.15 40.74
CA ASN A 503 33.27 43.58 42.00
C ASN A 503 32.26 42.59 42.60
N MET A 504 32.54 41.30 42.55
CA MET A 504 31.63 40.27 43.02
C MET A 504 32.00 39.77 44.40
N GLN A 505 31.09 39.86 45.35
CA GLN A 505 31.22 39.24 46.69
C GLN A 505 30.55 37.88 46.74
N ASN A 506 31.19 36.90 47.32
CA ASN A 506 30.64 35.58 47.56
C ASN A 506 29.65 35.67 48.72
N THR A 507 28.37 35.83 48.42
CA THR A 507 27.27 35.98 49.42
C THR A 507 26.33 34.78 49.41
N GLY A 508 26.69 33.69 48.67
CA GLY A 508 26.03 32.41 48.84
C GLY A 508 24.72 32.22 48.16
N THR A 509 24.02 33.18 47.43
CA THR A 509 22.97 32.80 46.53
C THR A 509 22.26 33.86 45.77
N THR A 510 21.78 33.41 44.63
CA THR A 510 20.72 34.10 43.89
C THR A 510 19.53 33.16 43.71
N SER A 511 18.41 33.46 44.31
CA SER A 511 17.13 32.77 44.04
C SER A 511 16.68 32.98 42.57
N SER A 512 17.15 34.03 41.90
CA SER A 512 16.91 34.37 40.50
C SER A 512 18.18 34.96 39.87
N PRO A 513 19.16 34.14 39.44
CA PRO A 513 20.38 34.70 38.85
C PRO A 513 20.09 35.35 37.49
N SER A 514 20.70 36.53 37.27
CA SER A 514 20.59 37.24 36.00
C SER A 514 21.48 36.62 34.93
N VAL A 515 22.56 35.95 35.36
CA VAL A 515 23.44 35.15 34.49
C VAL A 515 23.76 33.87 35.21
N LYS A 516 23.54 32.77 34.55
CA LYS A 516 23.74 31.44 35.09
C LYS A 516 24.59 30.61 34.14
N ILE A 517 25.65 30.02 34.64
CA ILE A 517 26.46 29.03 33.92
C ILE A 517 26.24 27.70 34.60
N SER A 518 25.80 26.74 33.83
CA SER A 518 25.52 25.39 34.30
C SER A 518 26.45 24.38 33.63
N ILE A 519 26.90 23.42 34.38
CA ILE A 519 27.61 22.22 33.88
C ILE A 519 26.84 21.04 34.44
N GLY A 520 26.26 20.27 33.55
CA GLY A 520 25.46 19.12 33.96
C GLY A 520 25.60 17.93 33.02
N TYR A 521 25.39 16.75 33.55
CA TYR A 521 25.21 15.55 32.77
C TYR A 521 23.72 15.29 32.56
N GLY A 522 23.33 15.06 31.33
CA GLY A 522 21.97 14.71 30.99
C GLY A 522 21.88 13.52 30.05
N SER A 523 20.79 12.78 30.14
CA SER A 523 20.44 11.75 29.18
C SER A 523 18.97 11.88 28.78
N GLN A 524 18.68 11.63 27.52
CA GLN A 524 17.35 11.69 26.95
C GLN A 524 17.16 10.56 25.96
N LYS A 525 16.02 9.92 26.02
CA LYS A 525 15.59 8.94 25.06
C LYS A 525 14.15 9.20 24.65
N GLN A 526 13.90 9.28 23.35
CA GLN A 526 12.57 9.38 22.76
C GLN A 526 12.39 8.26 21.75
N THR A 527 11.28 7.58 21.82
CA THR A 527 10.88 6.56 20.85
C THR A 527 9.49 6.83 20.37
N GLN A 528 9.27 6.71 19.08
CA GLN A 528 7.96 6.75 18.44
C GLN A 528 7.84 5.60 17.48
N THR A 529 6.78 4.82 17.61
CA THR A 529 6.45 3.73 16.71
C THR A 529 5.05 3.91 16.16
N SER A 530 4.88 3.65 14.88
CA SER A 530 3.58 3.68 14.22
C SER A 530 3.42 2.41 13.39
N GLU A 531 2.31 1.72 13.56
CA GLU A 531 1.94 0.56 12.76
C GLU A 531 0.62 0.87 12.07
N SER A 532 0.54 0.60 10.78
CA SER A 532 -0.69 0.76 10.02
C SER A 532 -0.97 -0.46 9.15
N GLN A 533 -2.23 -0.77 8.99
CA GLN A 533 -2.73 -1.77 8.06
C GLN A 533 -3.87 -1.14 7.27
N SER A 534 -3.82 -1.30 5.95
CA SER A 534 -4.84 -0.82 5.03
C SER A 534 -5.33 -1.97 4.16
N ILE A 535 -6.64 -2.14 4.08
CA ILE A 535 -7.29 -3.07 3.18
C ILE A 535 -8.22 -2.26 2.29
N SER A 536 -7.94 -2.23 1.00
CA SER A 536 -8.77 -1.55 0.01
C SER A 536 -9.23 -2.54 -1.06
N HIS A 537 -10.48 -2.43 -1.48
CA HIS A 537 -11.09 -3.31 -2.45
C HIS A 537 -11.24 -2.61 -3.80
N GLN A 538 -11.03 -3.37 -4.87
CA GLN A 538 -11.35 -2.96 -6.23
C GLN A 538 -12.48 -3.85 -6.72
N LYS A 539 -13.65 -3.26 -6.94
CA LYS A 539 -14.83 -4.00 -7.35
C LYS A 539 -14.64 -4.70 -8.69
N SER A 540 -15.13 -5.92 -8.80
CA SER A 540 -15.29 -6.59 -10.09
C SER A 540 -16.37 -5.89 -10.91
N THR A 541 -16.20 -5.83 -12.22
CA THR A 541 -17.13 -5.13 -13.10
C THR A 541 -17.74 -6.04 -14.13
N VAL A 542 -18.99 -5.79 -14.45
CA VAL A 542 -19.72 -6.43 -15.54
C VAL A 542 -20.35 -5.33 -16.40
N ASN A 543 -19.97 -5.27 -17.68
CA ASN A 543 -20.54 -4.33 -18.64
C ASN A 543 -20.95 -5.11 -19.89
N THR A 544 -22.24 -5.13 -20.18
CA THR A 544 -22.80 -5.93 -21.26
C THR A 544 -24.19 -5.43 -21.66
N GLY A 545 -24.80 -6.00 -22.68
CA GLY A 545 -26.21 -5.78 -23.02
C GLY A 545 -27.15 -6.59 -22.15
N THR A 546 -26.90 -7.87 -22.01
CA THR A 546 -27.70 -8.77 -21.17
C THR A 546 -26.76 -9.50 -20.20
N PHE A 547 -27.08 -9.43 -18.92
CA PHE A 547 -26.35 -10.15 -17.89
C PHE A 547 -27.25 -11.22 -17.27
N ASN A 548 -26.92 -12.49 -17.49
CA ASN A 548 -27.59 -13.63 -16.89
C ASN A 548 -26.65 -14.27 -15.88
N ALA A 549 -27.03 -14.32 -14.61
CA ALA A 549 -26.31 -15.02 -13.58
C ALA A 549 -27.25 -16.02 -12.91
N LYS A 550 -26.86 -17.28 -12.86
CA LYS A 550 -27.69 -18.36 -12.33
C LYS A 550 -26.90 -19.31 -11.45
N ALA A 551 -27.33 -19.42 -10.19
CA ALA A 551 -26.93 -20.50 -9.31
C ALA A 551 -28.03 -21.56 -9.28
N ARG A 552 -27.73 -22.74 -9.81
CA ARG A 552 -28.74 -23.80 -10.02
C ARG A 552 -29.20 -24.45 -8.72
N ASP A 553 -28.33 -24.62 -7.74
CA ASP A 553 -28.56 -25.40 -6.54
C ASP A 553 -28.38 -24.63 -5.24
N GLU A 554 -27.55 -23.64 -5.21
CA GLU A 554 -27.15 -22.87 -4.04
C GLU A 554 -27.42 -21.36 -4.22
N LYS A 555 -26.63 -20.52 -3.60
CA LYS A 555 -26.75 -19.06 -3.67
C LYS A 555 -26.02 -18.45 -4.85
N LEU A 556 -26.59 -17.39 -5.38
CA LEU A 556 -25.95 -16.43 -6.26
C LEU A 556 -25.45 -15.26 -5.40
N SER A 557 -24.13 -15.07 -5.30
CA SER A 557 -23.54 -14.08 -4.42
C SER A 557 -22.67 -13.09 -5.18
N PHE A 558 -22.83 -11.82 -4.87
CA PHE A 558 -21.97 -10.73 -5.36
C PHE A 558 -21.44 -9.95 -4.16
N GLU A 559 -20.15 -9.76 -4.08
CA GLU A 559 -19.50 -8.94 -3.04
C GLU A 559 -18.55 -7.91 -3.68
N GLY A 560 -18.94 -6.65 -3.69
CA GLY A 560 -18.15 -5.60 -4.32
C GLY A 560 -18.14 -5.72 -5.83
N VAL A 561 -19.28 -5.62 -6.45
CA VAL A 561 -19.48 -5.75 -7.90
C VAL A 561 -20.28 -4.58 -8.43
N ASP A 562 -19.80 -3.98 -9.50
CA ASP A 562 -20.55 -3.03 -10.32
C ASP A 562 -20.97 -3.69 -11.62
N ALA A 563 -22.26 -3.87 -11.81
CA ALA A 563 -22.84 -4.46 -13.01
C ALA A 563 -23.70 -3.44 -13.74
N ASN A 564 -23.48 -3.32 -15.04
CA ASN A 564 -24.21 -2.44 -15.94
C ASN A 564 -24.65 -3.19 -17.19
N ALA A 565 -25.95 -3.25 -17.42
CA ALA A 565 -26.52 -3.92 -18.58
C ALA A 565 -27.81 -3.23 -19.02
N LYS A 566 -28.39 -3.68 -20.13
CA LYS A 566 -29.77 -3.35 -20.50
C LYS A 566 -30.76 -4.25 -19.78
N LEU A 567 -30.47 -5.52 -19.73
CA LEU A 567 -31.27 -6.53 -19.04
C LEU A 567 -30.38 -7.32 -18.08
N MET A 568 -30.82 -7.48 -16.84
CA MET A 568 -30.22 -8.39 -15.88
C MET A 568 -31.24 -9.43 -15.44
N ALA A 569 -30.85 -10.69 -15.54
CA ALA A 569 -31.61 -11.80 -15.01
C ALA A 569 -30.78 -12.53 -13.97
N LEU A 570 -31.11 -12.35 -12.71
CA LEU A 570 -30.41 -12.92 -11.58
C LEU A 570 -31.27 -14.00 -10.94
N SER A 571 -30.74 -15.21 -10.80
CA SER A 571 -31.44 -16.34 -10.24
C SER A 571 -30.53 -17.16 -9.34
N GLY A 572 -30.97 -17.43 -8.13
CA GLY A 572 -30.31 -18.31 -7.20
C GLY A 572 -31.33 -19.19 -6.49
N LYS A 573 -31.18 -20.52 -6.55
CA LYS A 573 -32.12 -21.44 -5.95
C LYS A 573 -32.30 -21.18 -4.46
N LYS A 574 -31.21 -21.02 -3.71
CA LYS A 574 -31.25 -20.77 -2.26
C LYS A 574 -31.07 -19.29 -1.88
N GLY A 575 -31.14 -18.39 -2.82
CA GLY A 575 -31.09 -16.97 -2.59
C GLY A 575 -30.14 -16.21 -3.49
N ILE A 576 -30.29 -14.90 -3.46
CA ILE A 576 -29.42 -13.95 -4.15
C ILE A 576 -28.89 -12.99 -3.09
N GLU A 577 -27.57 -12.87 -3.01
CA GLU A 577 -26.90 -11.93 -2.12
C GLU A 577 -26.11 -10.92 -2.96
N ILE A 578 -26.35 -9.64 -2.75
CA ILE A 578 -25.60 -8.55 -3.36
C ILE A 578 -25.09 -7.69 -2.21
N LYS A 579 -23.78 -7.73 -2.00
CA LYS A 579 -23.14 -7.06 -0.86
C LYS A 579 -22.10 -6.06 -1.34
N GLY A 580 -21.94 -4.99 -0.58
CA GLY A 580 -20.80 -4.12 -0.70
C GLY A 580 -19.57 -4.71 -0.01
N VAL A 581 -18.48 -4.04 -0.12
CA VAL A 581 -17.20 -4.38 0.52
C VAL A 581 -16.75 -3.27 1.44
N LYS A 582 -16.08 -3.66 2.51
CA LYS A 582 -15.61 -2.76 3.54
C LYS A 582 -14.11 -2.56 3.45
N ASP A 583 -13.69 -1.35 3.10
CA ASP A 583 -12.30 -0.94 3.18
C ASP A 583 -11.95 -0.59 4.63
N GLU A 584 -10.82 -1.06 5.09
CA GLU A 584 -10.37 -0.89 6.48
C GLU A 584 -9.02 -0.21 6.53
N GLU A 585 -8.85 0.66 7.50
CA GLU A 585 -7.58 1.27 7.84
C GLU A 585 -7.40 1.25 9.35
N HIS A 586 -6.33 0.63 9.82
CA HIS A 586 -5.98 0.52 11.23
C HIS A 586 -4.62 1.14 11.46
N GLN A 587 -4.54 2.03 12.43
CA GLN A 587 -3.29 2.69 12.80
C GLN A 587 -3.10 2.61 14.30
N ARG A 588 -1.88 2.26 14.71
CA ARG A 588 -1.46 2.22 16.12
C ARG A 588 -0.17 3.03 16.24
N THR A 589 -0.18 4.02 17.11
CA THR A 589 0.99 4.86 17.36
C THR A 589 1.30 4.85 18.84
N GLU A 590 2.57 4.64 19.19
CA GLU A 590 3.08 4.75 20.53
C GLU A 590 4.24 5.73 20.55
N ASN A 591 4.29 6.61 21.55
CA ASN A 591 5.45 7.43 21.84
C ASN A 591 5.85 7.29 23.31
N LYS A 592 7.13 7.40 23.55
CA LYS A 592 7.70 7.35 24.88
C LYS A 592 8.91 8.26 24.94
N SER A 593 8.99 9.10 25.95
CA SER A 593 10.18 9.89 26.22
C SER A 593 10.57 9.78 27.67
N VAL A 594 11.86 9.65 27.92
CA VAL A 594 12.46 9.62 29.24
C VAL A 594 13.71 10.47 29.17
N GLY A 595 13.84 11.37 30.11
CA GLY A 595 15.05 12.20 30.21
C GLY A 595 15.37 12.55 31.65
N GLY A 596 16.61 12.83 31.91
CA GLY A 596 17.06 13.28 33.21
C GLY A 596 18.38 14.03 33.10
N SER A 597 18.59 14.95 34.01
CA SER A 597 19.84 15.69 34.12
C SER A 597 20.18 15.96 35.58
N VAL A 598 21.48 16.02 35.83
CA VAL A 598 22.03 16.46 37.09
C VAL A 598 23.23 17.35 36.81
N GLY A 599 23.35 18.45 37.51
CA GLY A 599 24.44 19.39 37.27
C GLY A 599 24.69 20.33 38.42
N VAL A 600 25.74 21.10 38.25
CA VAL A 600 26.09 22.19 39.14
C VAL A 600 25.98 23.50 38.36
N PHE A 601 25.61 24.55 39.04
CA PHE A 601 25.56 25.85 38.43
C PHE A 601 26.22 26.94 39.29
N VAL A 602 26.67 27.95 38.63
CA VAL A 602 27.10 29.24 39.24
C VAL A 602 26.22 30.30 38.66
N GLY A 603 25.49 30.98 39.52
CA GLY A 603 24.62 32.10 39.13
C GLY A 603 25.04 33.37 39.81
N THR A 604 24.80 34.51 39.15
CA THR A 604 25.07 35.82 39.69
C THR A 604 24.01 36.83 39.31
N ASN A 605 23.72 37.79 40.19
CA ASN A 605 22.89 38.96 39.91
C ASN A 605 23.67 40.27 39.79
N GLY A 606 25.02 40.18 39.73
CA GLY A 606 25.93 41.32 39.66
C GLY A 606 26.52 41.76 40.97
N ASN A 607 25.82 41.51 42.08
CA ASN A 607 26.28 41.88 43.43
C ASN A 607 26.74 40.68 44.25
N SER A 608 26.28 39.51 43.89
CA SER A 608 26.59 38.26 44.56
C SER A 608 26.60 37.10 43.59
N TYR A 609 27.31 36.02 43.93
CA TYR A 609 27.25 34.76 43.21
C TYR A 609 26.89 33.63 44.16
N GLY A 610 26.21 32.63 43.63
CA GLY A 610 25.84 31.42 44.33
C GLY A 610 26.24 30.17 43.56
N ILE A 611 26.57 29.10 44.26
CA ILE A 611 26.83 27.82 43.67
C ILE A 611 25.74 26.86 44.11
N GLY A 612 25.22 26.10 43.21
CA GLY A 612 24.12 25.18 43.47
C GLY A 612 24.20 23.89 42.70
N ILE A 613 23.32 22.97 43.07
CA ILE A 613 23.10 21.71 42.36
C ILE A 613 21.68 21.72 41.79
N GLU A 614 21.57 21.27 40.58
CA GLU A 614 20.27 21.14 39.93
C GLU A 614 20.07 19.76 39.34
N GLY A 615 18.84 19.31 39.28
CA GLY A 615 18.49 18.04 38.66
C GLY A 615 17.08 18.08 38.11
N SER A 616 16.85 17.31 37.07
CA SER A 616 15.54 17.17 36.48
C SER A 616 15.29 15.74 35.97
N VAL A 617 14.06 15.31 36.03
CA VAL A 617 13.58 14.06 35.44
C VAL A 617 12.27 14.36 34.70
N ASN A 618 12.15 13.85 33.52
CA ASN A 618 10.91 13.92 32.74
C ASN A 618 10.58 12.56 32.13
N VAL A 619 9.32 12.21 32.15
CA VAL A 619 8.77 11.00 31.55
C VAL A 619 7.48 11.39 30.83
N ALA A 620 7.35 10.94 29.60
CA ALA A 620 6.10 11.08 28.86
C ALA A 620 5.80 9.79 28.10
N LYS A 621 4.54 9.45 28.02
CA LYS A 621 4.04 8.27 27.31
C LYS A 621 2.75 8.64 26.59
N GLY A 622 2.63 8.26 25.32
CA GLY A 622 1.43 8.44 24.54
C GLY A 622 1.08 7.21 23.73
N LYS A 623 -0.20 6.99 23.55
CA LYS A 623 -0.76 5.98 22.67
C LYS A 623 -1.88 6.58 21.85
N SER A 624 -1.96 6.24 20.58
CA SER A 624 -3.12 6.53 19.75
C SER A 624 -3.51 5.33 18.90
N ASN A 625 -4.80 5.08 18.81
CA ASN A 625 -5.38 4.04 17.99
C ASN A 625 -6.41 4.70 17.07
N SER A 626 -6.34 4.39 15.79
CA SER A 626 -7.29 4.84 14.79
C SER A 626 -7.78 3.64 13.98
N ASP A 627 -9.09 3.44 13.94
CA ASP A 627 -9.74 2.41 13.15
C ASP A 627 -10.78 3.09 12.26
N SER A 628 -10.65 2.92 10.96
CA SER A 628 -11.54 3.50 9.96
C SER A 628 -12.11 2.39 9.08
N GLU A 629 -13.41 2.41 8.87
CA GLU A 629 -14.10 1.51 7.96
C GLU A 629 -14.90 2.34 6.96
N ARG A 630 -14.75 2.02 5.68
CA ARG A 630 -15.47 2.68 4.59
C ARG A 630 -16.12 1.63 3.72
N TRP A 631 -17.39 1.81 3.42
CA TRP A 631 -18.13 0.90 2.58
C TRP A 631 -18.17 1.36 1.14
N GLN A 632 -17.90 0.44 0.24
CA GLN A 632 -18.18 0.57 -1.19
C GLN A 632 -19.41 -0.29 -1.50
N ASN A 633 -20.51 0.37 -1.81
CA ASN A 633 -21.72 -0.34 -2.20
C ASN A 633 -21.52 -1.00 -3.57
N SER A 634 -22.13 -2.16 -3.75
CA SER A 634 -22.29 -2.76 -5.07
C SER A 634 -23.44 -2.06 -5.81
N HIS A 635 -23.23 -1.78 -7.09
CA HIS A 635 -24.20 -1.08 -7.94
C HIS A 635 -24.60 -1.96 -9.11
N PHE A 636 -25.88 -2.26 -9.20
CA PHE A 636 -26.46 -2.99 -10.33
C PHE A 636 -27.43 -2.08 -11.04
N THR A 637 -27.09 -1.69 -12.27
CA THR A 637 -27.85 -0.75 -13.09
C THR A 637 -28.26 -1.40 -14.41
N ALA A 638 -29.54 -1.38 -14.71
CA ALA A 638 -30.06 -1.87 -15.98
C ALA A 638 -31.35 -1.16 -16.37
N ASP A 639 -31.81 -1.35 -17.61
CA ASP A 639 -33.16 -0.94 -17.98
C ASP A 639 -34.21 -1.86 -17.31
N LYS A 640 -33.94 -3.17 -17.24
CA LYS A 640 -34.78 -4.13 -16.56
C LYS A 640 -33.90 -5.07 -15.70
N ILE A 641 -34.29 -5.26 -14.44
CA ILE A 641 -33.67 -6.22 -13.52
C ILE A 641 -34.74 -7.23 -13.08
N ILE A 642 -34.41 -8.49 -13.23
CA ILE A 642 -35.24 -9.61 -12.77
C ILE A 642 -34.47 -10.36 -11.68
N THR A 643 -35.08 -10.53 -10.52
CA THR A 643 -34.47 -11.24 -9.39
C THR A 643 -35.44 -12.34 -8.92
N ASN A 644 -35.04 -13.59 -9.11
CA ASN A 644 -35.88 -14.75 -8.76
C ASN A 644 -35.11 -15.72 -7.89
N SER A 645 -35.78 -16.22 -6.86
CA SER A 645 -35.27 -17.28 -6.00
C SER A 645 -36.39 -18.23 -5.59
N GLU A 646 -36.23 -19.53 -5.84
CA GLU A 646 -37.22 -20.55 -5.54
C GLU A 646 -37.34 -20.81 -4.03
N GLU A 647 -36.22 -20.90 -3.32
CA GLU A 647 -36.19 -21.28 -1.89
C GLU A 647 -35.65 -20.20 -0.97
N GLY A 648 -35.06 -19.12 -1.51
CA GLY A 648 -34.42 -18.10 -0.73
C GLY A 648 -34.86 -16.68 -1.05
N GLY A 649 -34.17 -15.72 -0.43
CA GLY A 649 -34.44 -14.30 -0.56
C GLY A 649 -33.46 -13.55 -1.41
N LEU A 650 -33.81 -12.29 -1.65
CA LEU A 650 -32.89 -11.29 -2.14
C LEU A 650 -32.35 -10.49 -0.93
N ASN A 651 -31.06 -10.54 -0.72
CA ASN A 651 -30.38 -9.78 0.33
C ASN A 651 -29.46 -8.73 -0.29
N LEU A 652 -29.81 -7.47 -0.11
CA LEU A 652 -29.00 -6.32 -0.48
C LEU A 652 -28.36 -5.75 0.78
N ASP A 653 -27.05 -5.93 0.92
CA ASP A 653 -26.28 -5.45 2.07
C ASP A 653 -25.21 -4.49 1.59
N ALA A 654 -25.37 -3.20 1.83
CA ALA A 654 -24.58 -2.14 1.21
C ALA A 654 -24.59 -2.28 -0.33
N ALA A 655 -25.76 -2.35 -0.91
CA ALA A 655 -25.95 -2.56 -2.34
C ALA A 655 -27.14 -1.77 -2.87
N ASN A 656 -27.06 -1.39 -4.12
CA ASN A 656 -28.07 -0.60 -4.80
C ASN A 656 -28.47 -1.24 -6.13
N LEU A 657 -29.75 -1.42 -6.33
CA LEU A 657 -30.35 -1.75 -7.63
C LEU A 657 -30.99 -0.51 -8.23
N LYS A 658 -30.64 -0.21 -9.45
CA LYS A 658 -31.24 0.88 -10.24
C LYS A 658 -31.73 0.33 -11.57
N ALA A 659 -33.01 0.41 -11.81
CA ALA A 659 -33.60 -0.09 -13.03
C ALA A 659 -34.80 0.78 -13.46
N LYS A 660 -35.13 0.83 -14.76
CA LYS A 660 -36.38 1.41 -15.22
C LYS A 660 -37.56 0.52 -14.81
N ARG A 661 -37.33 -0.80 -14.80
CA ARG A 661 -38.28 -1.79 -14.32
C ARG A 661 -37.59 -2.88 -13.49
N TRP A 662 -38.21 -3.22 -12.35
CA TRP A 662 -37.78 -4.33 -11.50
C TRP A 662 -38.89 -5.37 -11.36
N GLU A 663 -38.54 -6.62 -11.60
CA GLU A 663 -39.40 -7.75 -11.40
C GLU A 663 -38.74 -8.74 -10.43
N ALA A 664 -39.47 -9.25 -9.47
CA ALA A 664 -38.96 -10.17 -8.48
C ALA A 664 -40.02 -11.20 -8.06
N ASP A 665 -39.56 -12.43 -7.92
CA ASP A 665 -40.25 -13.53 -7.26
C ASP A 665 -39.32 -14.21 -6.30
N ILE A 666 -39.39 -13.83 -5.03
CA ILE A 666 -38.46 -14.18 -3.98
C ILE A 666 -39.17 -14.56 -2.68
N GLN A 667 -38.53 -15.34 -1.83
CA GLN A 667 -39.12 -15.75 -0.55
C GLN A 667 -39.02 -14.64 0.49
N ASN A 668 -37.88 -13.98 0.58
CA ASN A 668 -37.66 -12.86 1.49
C ASN A 668 -36.94 -11.72 0.76
N LEU A 669 -37.11 -10.51 1.24
CA LEU A 669 -36.38 -9.35 0.81
C LEU A 669 -35.75 -8.68 2.04
N THR A 670 -34.46 -8.53 2.03
CA THR A 670 -33.73 -7.78 3.07
C THR A 670 -32.85 -6.75 2.41
N VAL A 671 -32.97 -5.51 2.81
CA VAL A 671 -32.13 -4.41 2.34
C VAL A 671 -31.54 -3.70 3.54
N THR A 672 -30.23 -3.67 3.62
CA THR A 672 -29.50 -3.11 4.75
C THR A 672 -28.46 -2.12 4.28
N SER A 673 -28.48 -0.93 4.86
CA SER A 673 -27.40 0.04 4.69
C SER A 673 -26.27 -0.21 5.70
N ARG A 674 -25.06 0.12 5.32
CA ARG A 674 -23.89 0.04 6.20
C ARG A 674 -23.32 1.41 6.47
N GLN A 675 -22.77 1.57 7.66
CA GLN A 675 -22.17 2.81 8.09
C GLN A 675 -20.66 2.80 7.87
N ASP A 676 -20.15 3.90 7.32
CA ASP A 676 -18.75 4.22 7.47
C ASP A 676 -18.50 4.59 8.92
N THR A 677 -17.46 4.05 9.50
CA THR A 677 -17.11 4.27 10.91
C THR A 677 -15.69 4.78 11.04
N GLU A 678 -15.48 5.62 12.04
CA GLU A 678 -14.16 6.02 12.45
C GLU A 678 -14.10 6.05 13.97
N LYS A 679 -13.17 5.28 14.53
CA LYS A 679 -12.88 5.23 15.95
C LYS A 679 -11.45 5.65 16.17
N TYR A 680 -11.27 6.75 16.90
CA TYR A 680 -9.97 7.25 17.27
C TYR A 680 -9.91 7.37 18.78
N GLU A 681 -8.84 6.87 19.37
CA GLU A 681 -8.57 7.03 20.79
C GLU A 681 -7.11 7.39 20.99
N SER A 682 -6.83 8.48 21.69
CA SER A 682 -5.50 8.88 22.08
C SER A 682 -5.42 9.14 23.56
N LYS A 683 -4.30 8.77 24.15
CA LYS A 683 -4.00 9.01 25.55
C LYS A 683 -2.55 9.43 25.67
N GLN A 684 -2.32 10.54 26.33
CA GLN A 684 -0.97 11.03 26.59
C GLN A 684 -0.83 11.41 28.05
N THR A 685 0.25 10.93 28.67
CA THR A 685 0.60 11.24 30.04
C THR A 685 2.02 11.76 30.10
N GLY A 686 2.26 12.75 30.92
CA GLY A 686 3.60 13.28 31.14
C GLY A 686 3.79 13.62 32.61
N ALA A 687 5.00 13.45 33.10
CA ALA A 687 5.39 13.89 34.42
C ALA A 687 6.80 14.45 34.36
N SER A 688 7.04 15.54 35.01
CA SER A 688 8.38 16.08 35.19
C SER A 688 8.59 16.55 36.62
N ALA A 689 9.78 16.41 37.09
CA ALA A 689 10.22 16.94 38.37
C ALA A 689 11.58 17.60 38.17
N SER A 690 11.75 18.77 38.72
CA SER A 690 13.03 19.48 38.73
C SER A 690 13.29 20.07 40.11
N GLY A 691 14.52 20.13 40.48
CA GLY A 691 14.92 20.70 41.73
C GLY A 691 16.29 21.35 41.65
N SER A 692 16.48 22.39 42.39
CA SER A 692 17.76 23.07 42.58
C SER A 692 17.98 23.41 44.03
N VAL A 693 19.21 23.26 44.49
CA VAL A 693 19.63 23.67 45.82
C VAL A 693 20.86 24.54 45.65
N ALA A 694 20.83 25.73 46.19
CA ALA A 694 21.97 26.64 46.11
C ALA A 694 22.44 27.00 47.54
N TYR A 695 23.76 27.09 47.70
CA TYR A 695 24.36 27.46 48.97
C TYR A 695 23.81 28.80 49.46
N GLY A 696 23.20 28.77 50.64
CA GLY A 696 22.69 29.97 51.35
C GLY A 696 21.29 30.48 50.96
N SER A 697 20.61 29.95 49.91
CA SER A 697 19.25 30.38 49.57
C SER A 697 18.19 29.31 49.75
N GLY A 698 18.59 28.12 50.14
CA GLY A 698 17.68 26.98 50.14
C GLY A 698 17.45 26.35 48.77
N GLY A 699 16.49 25.48 48.67
CA GLY A 699 16.20 24.75 47.44
C GLY A 699 14.85 25.14 46.83
N GLY A 700 14.75 25.06 45.54
CA GLY A 700 13.49 25.10 44.80
C GLY A 700 13.21 23.74 44.15
N ALA A 701 11.99 23.32 44.23
CA ALA A 701 11.55 22.09 43.52
C ALA A 701 10.25 22.40 42.77
N SER A 702 10.10 21.81 41.61
CA SER A 702 8.85 21.86 40.86
C SER A 702 8.50 20.46 40.38
N VAL A 703 7.22 20.16 40.41
CA VAL A 703 6.66 18.92 39.86
C VAL A 703 5.53 19.30 38.95
N SER A 704 5.50 18.72 37.78
CA SER A 704 4.37 18.86 36.88
C SER A 704 3.88 17.49 36.42
N ALA A 705 2.59 17.37 36.26
CA ALA A 705 1.95 16.22 35.67
C ALA A 705 0.91 16.68 34.66
N SER A 706 0.85 16.03 33.55
CA SER A 706 -0.12 16.31 32.51
C SER A 706 -0.80 15.03 32.02
N TYR A 707 -2.04 15.16 31.70
CA TYR A 707 -2.86 14.09 31.15
C TYR A 707 -3.72 14.68 30.03
N SER A 708 -3.77 14.00 28.90
CA SER A 708 -4.73 14.32 27.84
C SER A 708 -5.28 13.04 27.22
N LYS A 709 -6.55 13.06 26.91
CA LYS A 709 -7.27 12.00 26.25
C LYS A 709 -8.18 12.59 25.19
N ALA A 710 -8.21 11.99 24.03
CA ALA A 710 -9.17 12.32 22.99
C ALA A 710 -9.81 11.03 22.48
N LYS A 711 -11.11 11.09 22.24
CA LYS A 711 -11.90 9.99 21.70
C LYS A 711 -12.82 10.51 20.62
N VAL A 712 -12.78 9.88 19.45
CA VAL A 712 -13.69 10.12 18.33
C VAL A 712 -14.47 8.86 18.06
N ASP A 713 -15.78 8.97 17.97
CA ASP A 713 -16.68 7.90 17.58
C ASP A 713 -17.62 8.43 16.51
N TYR A 714 -17.44 7.96 15.29
CA TYR A 714 -18.19 8.40 14.12
C TYR A 714 -18.79 7.21 13.41
N ALA A 715 -20.07 7.29 13.08
CA ALA A 715 -20.76 6.31 12.26
C ALA A 715 -21.83 7.02 11.41
N GLN A 716 -21.73 6.88 10.11
CA GLN A 716 -22.65 7.49 9.16
C GLN A 716 -22.84 6.59 7.95
N VAL A 717 -24.07 6.40 7.54
CA VAL A 717 -24.39 5.81 6.25
C VAL A 717 -24.04 6.82 5.16
N LYS A 718 -22.96 6.59 4.43
CA LYS A 718 -22.55 7.47 3.32
C LYS A 718 -23.42 7.28 2.10
N GLU A 719 -23.65 6.04 1.73
CA GLU A 719 -24.53 5.66 0.61
C GLU A 719 -25.60 4.72 1.12
N GLN A 720 -26.82 5.19 1.06
CA GLN A 720 -27.97 4.40 1.51
C GLN A 720 -28.25 3.26 0.53
N ALA A 721 -28.33 2.05 1.04
CA ALA A 721 -28.74 0.89 0.26
C ALA A 721 -30.21 1.01 -0.15
N GLY A 722 -30.53 0.52 -1.31
CA GLY A 722 -31.90 0.58 -1.77
C GLY A 722 -32.13 0.10 -3.19
N ILE A 723 -33.37 0.18 -3.57
CA ILE A 723 -33.85 -0.16 -4.90
C ILE A 723 -34.54 1.07 -5.49
N SER A 724 -34.02 1.55 -6.61
CA SER A 724 -34.56 2.69 -7.34
C SER A 724 -35.14 2.23 -8.67
N VAL A 725 -36.44 2.43 -8.85
CA VAL A 725 -37.18 2.00 -10.01
C VAL A 725 -37.62 3.24 -10.81
N GLY A 726 -37.43 3.20 -12.10
CA GLY A 726 -37.81 4.28 -13.01
C GLY A 726 -39.27 4.19 -13.47
N GLU A 727 -39.54 4.83 -14.59
CA GLU A 727 -40.88 5.05 -15.14
C GLU A 727 -41.67 3.78 -15.54
N ASP A 728 -40.98 2.64 -15.66
CA ASP A 728 -41.65 1.39 -16.06
C ASP A 728 -42.14 0.56 -14.86
N GLY A 729 -41.84 1.02 -13.62
CA GLY A 729 -42.38 0.47 -12.41
C GLY A 729 -41.83 -0.88 -11.99
N MET A 730 -42.58 -1.59 -11.17
CA MET A 730 -42.18 -2.87 -10.59
C MET A 730 -43.28 -3.88 -10.54
N ASP A 731 -42.95 -5.16 -10.56
CA ASP A 731 -43.82 -6.28 -10.25
C ASP A 731 -43.07 -7.23 -9.31
N VAL A 732 -43.34 -7.13 -8.02
CA VAL A 732 -42.57 -7.77 -6.97
C VAL A 732 -43.47 -8.63 -6.11
N THR A 733 -43.15 -9.89 -5.98
CA THR A 733 -43.76 -10.82 -5.02
C THR A 733 -42.72 -11.33 -4.04
N VAL A 734 -42.88 -10.98 -2.77
CA VAL A 734 -42.13 -11.52 -1.65
C VAL A 734 -43.04 -12.45 -0.89
N HIS A 735 -42.78 -13.76 -0.97
CA HIS A 735 -43.71 -14.76 -0.39
C HIS A 735 -43.77 -14.74 1.13
N HIS A 736 -42.69 -14.30 1.80
CA HIS A 736 -42.60 -14.23 3.25
C HIS A 736 -42.38 -12.80 3.72
N HIS A 737 -41.20 -12.48 4.16
CA HIS A 737 -40.89 -11.23 4.87
C HIS A 737 -40.05 -10.25 4.08
N THR A 738 -40.40 -8.96 4.17
CA THR A 738 -39.59 -7.84 3.71
C THR A 738 -39.07 -7.09 4.94
N GLN A 739 -37.74 -6.97 5.00
CA GLN A 739 -37.04 -6.23 6.05
C GLN A 739 -36.20 -5.13 5.43
N LEU A 740 -36.44 -3.88 5.83
CA LEU A 740 -35.60 -2.72 5.45
C LEU A 740 -34.89 -2.23 6.70
N ASN A 741 -33.56 -2.15 6.63
CA ASN A 741 -32.70 -1.65 7.70
C ASN A 741 -31.98 -0.40 7.22
N GLY A 742 -32.55 0.77 7.49
CA GLY A 742 -32.01 2.04 7.00
C GLY A 742 -31.96 2.13 5.47
N ALA A 743 -32.90 1.51 4.78
CA ALA A 743 -32.86 1.35 3.33
C ALA A 743 -34.14 1.90 2.66
N ILE A 744 -34.06 2.20 1.39
CA ILE A 744 -35.16 2.76 0.63
C ILE A 744 -35.58 1.86 -0.54
N ILE A 745 -36.86 1.89 -0.85
CA ILE A 745 -37.41 1.42 -2.13
C ILE A 745 -38.19 2.60 -2.72
N GLU A 746 -37.74 3.08 -3.87
CA GLU A 746 -38.34 4.23 -4.53
C GLU A 746 -38.73 3.94 -5.98
N SER A 747 -39.69 4.64 -6.48
CA SER A 747 -40.15 4.51 -7.87
C SER A 747 -40.56 5.88 -8.42
N ASP A 748 -40.23 6.10 -9.70
CA ASP A 748 -40.68 7.26 -10.48
C ASP A 748 -41.92 6.96 -11.32
N ALA A 749 -42.43 5.72 -11.26
CA ALA A 749 -43.58 5.30 -12.06
C ALA A 749 -44.90 5.70 -11.44
N ASP A 750 -45.95 5.75 -12.29
CA ASP A 750 -47.32 5.84 -11.80
C ASP A 750 -47.67 4.67 -10.89
N ALA A 751 -48.51 4.91 -9.88
CA ALA A 751 -48.90 3.92 -8.90
C ALA A 751 -49.48 2.62 -9.54
N SER A 752 -50.13 2.73 -10.70
CA SER A 752 -50.69 1.60 -11.45
C SER A 752 -49.61 0.63 -11.98
N LYS A 753 -48.38 1.10 -12.13
CA LYS A 753 -47.24 0.31 -12.62
C LYS A 753 -46.42 -0.31 -11.52
N ASN A 754 -46.69 0.03 -10.26
CA ASN A 754 -45.95 -0.45 -9.09
C ASN A 754 -46.78 -1.49 -8.33
N ARG A 755 -46.47 -2.75 -8.49
CA ARG A 755 -47.04 -3.86 -7.71
C ARG A 755 -45.96 -4.39 -6.77
N PHE A 756 -46.23 -4.28 -5.48
CA PHE A 756 -45.40 -4.82 -4.42
C PHE A 756 -46.20 -5.60 -3.43
N LYS A 757 -46.05 -6.93 -3.41
CA LYS A 757 -46.72 -7.84 -2.51
C LYS A 757 -45.74 -8.54 -1.60
N THR A 758 -46.01 -8.49 -0.31
CA THR A 758 -45.20 -9.15 0.72
C THR A 758 -46.09 -9.63 1.84
N GLN A 759 -45.88 -10.83 2.37
CA GLN A 759 -46.68 -11.36 3.47
C GLN A 759 -46.55 -10.46 4.70
N SER A 760 -45.34 -10.10 5.08
CA SER A 760 -45.08 -9.21 6.19
C SER A 760 -43.99 -8.21 5.84
N ILE A 761 -43.99 -7.06 6.50
CA ILE A 761 -43.02 -6.02 6.33
C ILE A 761 -42.62 -5.45 7.69
N ALA A 762 -41.32 -5.22 7.86
CA ALA A 762 -40.78 -4.52 9.00
C ALA A 762 -39.65 -3.60 8.57
N THR A 763 -39.49 -2.53 9.28
CA THR A 763 -38.43 -1.53 9.02
C THR A 763 -37.70 -1.19 10.30
N THR A 764 -36.42 -0.97 10.19
CA THR A 764 -35.59 -0.39 11.24
C THR A 764 -34.82 0.78 10.68
N ASP A 765 -34.53 1.75 11.51
CA ASP A 765 -33.71 2.90 11.18
C ASP A 765 -32.33 2.69 11.76
N ILE A 766 -31.33 3.30 11.13
CA ILE A 766 -29.94 3.24 11.57
C ILE A 766 -29.58 4.58 12.22
N GLU A 767 -29.09 4.52 13.45
CA GLU A 767 -28.63 5.71 14.15
C GLU A 767 -27.22 6.07 13.70
N ASN A 768 -27.06 7.30 13.20
CA ASN A 768 -25.78 7.90 12.87
C ASN A 768 -25.30 8.79 14.01
N LYS A 769 -24.03 8.79 14.25
CA LYS A 769 -23.44 9.57 15.33
C LYS A 769 -22.11 10.19 14.91
N SER A 770 -21.84 11.35 15.50
CA SER A 770 -20.55 12.02 15.39
C SER A 770 -20.22 12.58 16.75
N GLU A 771 -19.31 11.93 17.45
CA GLU A 771 -18.95 12.28 18.82
C GLU A 771 -17.46 12.55 18.94
N ILE A 772 -17.10 13.65 19.59
CA ILE A 772 -15.74 13.92 20.04
C ILE A 772 -15.78 14.20 21.53
N LYS A 773 -14.93 13.52 22.26
CA LYS A 773 -14.67 13.78 23.65
C LYS A 773 -13.19 14.03 23.86
N THR A 774 -12.87 15.17 24.45
CA THR A 774 -11.51 15.52 24.80
C THR A 774 -11.43 15.86 26.27
N GLU A 775 -10.43 15.32 26.93
CA GLU A 775 -10.15 15.56 28.35
C GLU A 775 -8.68 15.94 28.48
N SER A 776 -8.41 17.00 29.20
CA SER A 776 -7.05 17.40 29.56
C SER A 776 -7.01 17.90 30.99
N ALA A 777 -5.94 17.60 31.67
CA ALA A 777 -5.64 18.08 32.98
C ALA A 777 -4.13 18.28 33.14
N SER A 778 -3.73 19.38 33.73
CA SER A 778 -2.35 19.62 34.09
C SER A 778 -2.26 20.13 35.54
N ILE A 779 -1.28 19.69 36.25
CA ILE A 779 -1.02 20.08 37.62
C ILE A 779 0.45 20.48 37.72
N ASN A 780 0.70 21.68 38.24
CA ASN A 780 2.04 22.17 38.48
C ASN A 780 2.11 22.59 39.97
N ALA A 781 3.17 22.14 40.63
CA ALA A 781 3.42 22.49 42.01
C ALA A 781 4.90 22.84 42.22
N GLY A 782 5.16 23.87 42.96
CA GLY A 782 6.54 24.29 43.32
C GLY A 782 6.79 24.17 44.84
N SER A 783 8.01 24.42 45.26
CA SER A 783 8.47 24.30 46.64
C SER A 783 7.73 25.22 47.65
N GLY A 784 6.94 26.18 47.17
CA GLY A 784 6.06 27.02 47.98
C GLY A 784 4.60 26.55 48.04
N GLY A 785 4.31 25.34 47.55
CA GLY A 785 2.96 24.84 47.36
C GLY A 785 2.39 25.20 45.99
N VAL A 786 1.09 24.95 45.78
CA VAL A 786 0.42 25.39 44.54
C VAL A 786 0.25 26.89 44.58
N ASN A 787 0.97 27.58 43.73
CA ASN A 787 0.84 29.04 43.58
C ASN A 787 -0.57 29.34 43.04
N PRO A 788 -1.30 30.36 43.51
CA PRO A 788 -2.60 30.73 42.96
C PRO A 788 -2.62 30.88 41.44
N MET A 789 -1.52 31.32 40.86
CA MET A 789 -1.33 31.42 39.41
C MET A 789 -1.23 30.05 38.71
N GLN A 790 -0.52 29.13 39.33
CA GLN A 790 -0.44 27.74 38.81
C GLN A 790 -1.79 27.03 38.95
N ALA A 791 -2.54 27.32 40.03
CA ALA A 791 -3.89 26.84 40.21
C ALA A 791 -4.83 27.40 39.12
N LEU A 792 -4.70 28.69 38.78
CA LEU A 792 -5.46 29.33 37.71
C LEU A 792 -5.10 28.76 36.34
N SER A 793 -3.83 28.58 36.05
CA SER A 793 -3.34 27.93 34.82
C SER A 793 -3.85 26.48 34.70
N SER A 794 -3.81 25.72 35.78
CA SER A 794 -4.34 24.37 35.85
C SER A 794 -5.87 24.31 35.65
N ALA A 795 -6.58 25.27 36.26
CA ALA A 795 -8.02 25.39 36.09
C ALA A 795 -8.40 25.82 34.66
N LEU A 796 -7.63 26.70 34.03
CA LEU A 796 -7.85 27.11 32.65
C LEU A 796 -7.56 25.97 31.65
N SER A 797 -6.66 25.05 31.98
CA SER A 797 -6.44 23.86 31.15
C SER A 797 -7.67 22.95 31.03
N LEU A 798 -8.55 22.98 32.02
CA LEU A 798 -9.80 22.22 32.01
C LEU A 798 -10.86 22.82 31.07
N LEU A 799 -10.73 24.09 30.70
CA LEU A 799 -11.65 24.74 29.75
C LEU A 799 -11.52 24.17 28.33
N GLY A 800 -10.43 23.45 28.05
CA GLY A 800 -10.25 22.73 26.79
C GLY A 800 -11.00 21.42 26.71
N ASN A 801 -11.59 20.95 27.83
CA ASN A 801 -12.40 19.76 27.83
C ASN A 801 -13.68 20.02 27.05
N SER A 802 -13.97 19.15 26.11
CA SER A 802 -15.15 19.25 25.29
C SER A 802 -15.78 17.89 25.05
N HIS A 803 -17.09 17.90 24.96
CA HIS A 803 -17.86 16.77 24.50
C HIS A 803 -18.86 17.31 23.47
N GLU A 804 -18.59 17.03 22.21
CA GLU A 804 -19.49 17.41 21.11
C GLU A 804 -20.11 16.14 20.54
N SER A 805 -21.39 16.16 20.33
CA SER A 805 -22.15 15.02 19.90
C SER A 805 -23.26 15.46 18.95
N GLU A 806 -23.32 14.84 17.79
CA GLU A 806 -24.41 14.98 16.84
C GLU A 806 -24.98 13.60 16.51
N HIS A 807 -26.29 13.57 16.37
CA HIS A 807 -27.02 12.35 16.02
C HIS A 807 -27.96 12.62 14.86
N SER A 808 -28.11 11.65 13.99
CA SER A 808 -29.13 11.63 12.95
C SER A 808 -29.58 10.19 12.73
N GLN A 809 -30.55 10.01 11.88
CA GLN A 809 -31.02 8.68 11.51
C GLN A 809 -31.01 8.52 9.99
N THR A 810 -30.59 7.34 9.56
CA THR A 810 -30.85 6.85 8.22
C THR A 810 -32.12 6.03 8.30
N LYS A 811 -33.20 6.59 7.79
CA LYS A 811 -34.54 6.02 7.89
C LYS A 811 -34.83 5.06 6.75
N SER A 812 -35.50 3.97 7.06
CA SER A 812 -36.12 3.14 6.04
C SER A 812 -37.38 3.81 5.50
N ALA A 813 -37.53 3.80 4.19
CA ALA A 813 -38.70 4.39 3.53
C ALA A 813 -39.04 3.66 2.23
N ILE A 814 -40.34 3.69 1.89
CA ILE A 814 -40.85 3.21 0.60
C ILE A 814 -41.66 4.35 -0.04
N SER A 815 -41.37 4.73 -1.26
CA SER A 815 -42.04 5.88 -1.89
C SER A 815 -43.57 5.71 -1.95
N GLY A 816 -44.29 6.85 -1.85
CA GLY A 816 -45.73 6.87 -1.69
C GLY A 816 -46.54 6.31 -2.86
N ASN A 817 -45.94 6.30 -4.08
CA ASN A 817 -46.58 5.73 -5.28
C ASN A 817 -46.43 4.21 -5.40
N ILE A 818 -45.83 3.55 -4.41
CA ILE A 818 -45.80 2.08 -4.31
C ILE A 818 -46.92 1.64 -3.35
N GLN A 819 -47.89 0.94 -3.87
CA GLN A 819 -48.91 0.30 -3.06
C GLN A 819 -48.39 -1.02 -2.51
N ILE A 820 -48.39 -1.16 -1.21
CA ILE A 820 -47.87 -2.34 -0.53
C ILE A 820 -49.04 -3.24 -0.15
N ASP A 821 -49.11 -4.41 -0.76
CA ASP A 821 -50.04 -5.46 -0.43
C ASP A 821 -49.41 -6.39 0.61
N THR A 822 -49.90 -6.31 1.85
CA THR A 822 -49.32 -7.05 2.97
C THR A 822 -50.39 -7.47 4.00
N GLU A 823 -50.15 -8.55 4.71
CA GLU A 823 -50.99 -8.98 5.83
C GLU A 823 -50.72 -8.18 7.12
N THR A 824 -49.57 -7.53 7.23
CA THR A 824 -49.17 -6.67 8.36
C THR A 824 -49.52 -5.20 8.12
N GLN A 825 -50.80 -4.89 7.91
CA GLN A 825 -51.28 -3.53 7.60
C GLN A 825 -50.93 -2.51 8.70
N GLU A 826 -50.84 -2.93 9.95
CA GLU A 826 -50.44 -2.08 11.07
C GLU A 826 -49.02 -1.51 10.94
N ASN A 827 -48.14 -2.22 10.32
CA ASN A 827 -46.74 -1.77 10.11
C ASN A 827 -46.63 -0.64 9.04
N LEU A 828 -47.67 -0.50 8.21
CA LEU A 828 -47.68 0.53 7.18
C LEU A 828 -47.91 1.94 7.77
N THR A 829 -48.56 2.04 8.91
CA THR A 829 -48.83 3.34 9.54
C THR A 829 -47.58 4.01 10.08
N ALA A 830 -46.60 3.25 10.47
CA ALA A 830 -45.32 3.73 10.97
C ALA A 830 -44.25 3.84 9.87
N LEU A 831 -44.52 3.35 8.66
CA LEU A 831 -43.61 3.35 7.55
C LEU A 831 -43.44 4.76 6.98
N SER A 832 -42.20 5.25 6.87
CA SER A 832 -41.91 6.48 6.16
C SER A 832 -42.12 6.33 4.65
N ARG A 833 -42.76 7.33 4.05
CA ARG A 833 -42.96 7.41 2.60
C ARG A 833 -42.06 8.47 1.94
N ASP A 834 -41.21 9.12 2.73
CA ASP A 834 -40.26 10.12 2.28
C ASP A 834 -38.90 9.48 2.03
N THR A 835 -38.65 9.11 0.79
CA THR A 835 -37.38 8.48 0.38
C THR A 835 -36.27 9.50 0.13
N GLN A 836 -36.63 10.78 -0.16
CA GLN A 836 -35.65 11.81 -0.48
C GLN A 836 -34.88 12.33 0.74
N ASN A 837 -35.55 12.39 1.88
CA ASN A 837 -34.96 12.85 3.14
C ASN A 837 -34.68 11.70 4.12
N ALA A 838 -34.60 10.48 3.62
CA ALA A 838 -34.39 9.30 4.47
C ALA A 838 -33.00 9.21 5.08
N ASN A 839 -31.97 9.55 4.31
CA ASN A 839 -30.60 9.51 4.78
C ASN A 839 -30.20 10.85 5.41
N GLN A 840 -30.51 11.00 6.67
CA GLN A 840 -30.05 12.16 7.45
C GLN A 840 -28.57 12.00 7.76
N ARG A 841 -27.83 13.09 7.67
CA ARG A 841 -26.40 13.07 7.83
C ARG A 841 -25.95 13.82 9.06
N VAL A 842 -24.87 13.35 9.66
CA VAL A 842 -24.05 14.09 10.63
C VAL A 842 -22.71 14.42 10.00
N GLU A 843 -22.18 15.57 10.33
CA GLU A 843 -20.84 15.98 9.92
C GLU A 843 -19.81 15.30 10.81
N LYS A 844 -18.72 14.85 10.21
CA LYS A 844 -17.58 14.37 10.97
C LYS A 844 -17.00 15.51 11.76
N GLN A 845 -16.87 15.35 13.07
CA GLN A 845 -16.24 16.32 13.93
C GLN A 845 -14.76 16.48 13.58
N ASP A 846 -14.31 17.74 13.50
CA ASP A 846 -12.91 18.04 13.22
C ASP A 846 -12.08 17.96 14.50
N LEU A 847 -11.35 16.87 14.67
CA LEU A 847 -10.47 16.65 15.81
C LEU A 847 -9.42 17.75 15.94
N GLN A 848 -8.91 18.27 14.83
CA GLN A 848 -7.92 19.35 14.85
C GLN A 848 -8.49 20.63 15.45
N LYS A 849 -9.72 21.00 15.11
CA LYS A 849 -10.39 22.16 15.70
C LYS A 849 -10.55 22.03 17.21
N VAL A 850 -10.90 20.84 17.69
CA VAL A 850 -11.08 20.58 19.11
C VAL A 850 -9.74 20.61 19.83
N GLN A 851 -8.70 20.01 19.29
CA GLN A 851 -7.34 20.06 19.81
C GLN A 851 -6.81 21.51 19.85
N GLU A 852 -7.04 22.31 18.82
CA GLU A 852 -6.68 23.71 18.79
C GLU A 852 -7.47 24.53 19.82
N ARG A 853 -8.73 24.19 20.10
CA ARG A 853 -9.51 24.81 21.16
C ARG A 853 -8.93 24.53 22.54
N GLN A 854 -8.48 23.29 22.79
CA GLN A 854 -7.74 22.91 24.01
C GLN A 854 -6.42 23.69 24.12
N GLU A 855 -5.69 23.81 23.04
CA GLU A 855 -4.47 24.58 22.97
C GLU A 855 -4.72 26.07 23.23
N MET A 856 -5.82 26.63 22.73
CA MET A 856 -6.23 27.99 23.05
C MET A 856 -6.41 28.22 24.56
N ALA A 857 -7.09 27.31 25.25
CA ALA A 857 -7.28 27.41 26.69
C ALA A 857 -5.94 27.40 27.45
N LYS A 858 -5.02 26.52 27.03
CA LYS A 858 -3.66 26.48 27.57
C LYS A 858 -2.89 27.78 27.34
N VAL A 859 -2.93 28.30 26.12
CA VAL A 859 -2.20 29.54 25.75
C VAL A 859 -2.78 30.76 26.47
N ILE A 860 -4.10 30.84 26.67
CA ILE A 860 -4.73 31.91 27.48
C ILE A 860 -4.19 31.86 28.91
N GLY A 861 -4.04 30.67 29.51
CA GLY A 861 -3.44 30.51 30.83
C GLY A 861 -2.00 31.04 30.87
N GLU A 862 -1.19 30.69 29.89
CA GLU A 862 0.21 31.13 29.77
C GLU A 862 0.32 32.65 29.55
N ILE A 863 -0.54 33.23 28.71
CA ILE A 863 -0.62 34.68 28.51
C ILE A 863 -0.98 35.39 29.81
N SER A 864 -1.95 34.88 30.56
CA SER A 864 -2.34 35.46 31.86
C SER A 864 -1.18 35.41 32.87
N GLU A 865 -0.45 34.31 32.91
CA GLU A 865 0.74 34.19 33.75
C GLU A 865 1.83 35.19 33.32
N ASN A 866 2.10 35.30 32.03
CA ASN A 866 3.08 36.23 31.50
C ASN A 866 2.71 37.70 31.82
N ALA A 867 1.44 38.09 31.65
CA ALA A 867 0.97 39.42 31.94
C ALA A 867 1.19 39.78 33.42
N ILE A 868 0.91 38.85 34.32
CA ILE A 868 1.15 39.07 35.74
C ILE A 868 2.66 39.12 36.06
N ASN A 869 3.46 38.27 35.42
CA ASN A 869 4.91 38.31 35.56
C ASN A 869 5.48 39.66 35.10
N ILE A 870 4.97 40.23 34.04
CA ILE A 870 5.32 41.56 33.56
C ILE A 870 4.89 42.64 34.57
N ALA A 871 3.64 42.60 35.03
CA ALA A 871 3.07 43.59 35.95
C ALA A 871 3.73 43.55 37.33
N THR A 872 4.17 42.42 37.81
CA THR A 872 4.76 42.24 39.16
C THR A 872 6.28 42.18 39.14
N TYR A 873 6.94 42.50 38.04
CA TYR A 873 8.38 42.43 37.90
C TYR A 873 9.13 43.23 38.96
N GLU A 874 8.75 44.51 39.19
CA GLU A 874 9.40 45.39 40.15
C GLU A 874 9.24 44.91 41.60
N GLU A 875 8.04 44.42 41.95
CA GLU A 875 7.77 43.89 43.29
C GLU A 875 8.56 42.61 43.55
N ARG A 876 8.68 41.76 42.59
CA ARG A 876 9.49 40.54 42.71
C ARG A 876 10.97 40.86 42.86
N GLU A 877 11.48 41.84 42.15
CA GLU A 877 12.86 42.29 42.30
C GLU A 877 13.13 42.85 43.72
N LYS A 878 12.17 43.58 44.27
CA LYS A 878 12.25 44.06 45.66
C LYS A 878 12.29 42.89 46.66
N ILE A 879 11.44 41.89 46.48
CA ILE A 879 11.39 40.70 47.33
C ILE A 879 12.72 39.92 47.26
N ASN A 880 13.28 39.76 46.05
CA ASN A 880 14.55 39.10 45.86
C ASN A 880 15.70 39.86 46.57
N LYS A 881 15.70 41.20 46.50
CA LYS A 881 16.70 42.01 47.21
C LYS A 881 16.59 41.88 48.71
N LEU A 882 15.37 41.89 49.27
CA LEU A 882 15.12 41.69 50.68
C LEU A 882 15.53 40.26 51.13
N GLY A 883 15.28 39.28 50.33
CA GLY A 883 15.72 37.90 50.61
C GLY A 883 17.24 37.77 50.70
N LEU A 884 17.95 38.48 49.81
CA LEU A 884 19.40 38.54 49.84
C LEU A 884 19.94 39.25 51.09
N GLU A 885 19.32 40.37 51.48
CA GLU A 885 19.68 41.09 52.69
C GLU A 885 19.44 40.25 53.92
N LYS A 886 18.31 39.57 54.01
CA LYS A 886 18.01 38.62 55.05
C LYS A 886 19.10 37.56 55.20
N PHE A 887 19.46 36.96 54.07
CA PHE A 887 20.54 35.96 54.04
C PHE A 887 21.89 36.51 54.54
N LYS A 888 22.27 37.70 54.12
CA LYS A 888 23.49 38.36 54.60
C LYS A 888 23.46 38.55 56.10
N LEU A 889 22.34 38.96 56.65
CA LEU A 889 22.15 39.13 58.09
C LEU A 889 22.22 37.81 58.87
N GLU A 890 21.64 36.72 58.26
CA GLU A 890 21.73 35.36 58.88
C GLU A 890 23.17 34.85 58.90
N GLU A 891 23.94 35.11 57.85
CA GLU A 891 25.40 34.74 57.87
C GLU A 891 26.20 35.56 58.88
N GLN A 892 25.91 36.82 59.01
CA GLN A 892 26.52 37.66 60.05
C GLN A 892 26.15 37.19 61.45
N GLU A 893 24.92 36.77 61.67
CA GLU A 893 24.47 36.18 62.94
C GLU A 893 25.26 34.89 63.24
N LYS A 894 25.44 34.03 62.29
CA LYS A 894 26.22 32.79 62.42
C LYS A 894 27.69 33.10 62.82
N ALA A 895 28.28 34.09 62.16
CA ALA A 895 29.65 34.46 62.38
C ALA A 895 29.87 35.05 63.79
N LEU A 896 28.84 35.71 64.33
CA LEU A 896 28.93 36.40 65.63
C LEU A 896 28.46 35.54 66.79
N LYS A 897 27.71 34.44 66.55
CA LYS A 897 27.27 33.50 67.57
C LYS A 897 28.44 32.81 68.21
N GLY A 898 28.47 32.87 69.61
CA GLY A 898 29.52 32.27 70.39
C GLY A 898 30.73 33.17 70.68
N GLN A 899 30.73 34.42 70.18
CA GLN A 899 31.71 35.42 70.54
C GLN A 899 31.21 36.32 71.69
N ALA A 900 31.97 36.48 72.75
CA ALA A 900 31.65 37.34 73.87
C ALA A 900 31.66 38.83 73.47
N GLY A 901 30.64 39.63 73.87
CA GLY A 901 30.57 41.03 73.58
C GLY A 901 29.75 41.45 72.33
N ASN A 902 29.19 40.50 71.60
CA ASN A 902 28.42 40.77 70.35
C ASN A 902 26.89 40.79 70.52
N GLU A 903 26.40 40.92 71.81
CA GLU A 903 24.94 40.80 72.10
C GLU A 903 24.10 41.90 71.43
N GLN A 904 24.58 43.13 71.39
CA GLN A 904 23.93 44.29 70.79
C GLN A 904 23.87 44.18 69.25
N GLN A 905 24.94 43.68 68.66
CA GLN A 905 25.01 43.45 67.22
C GLN A 905 24.08 42.31 66.78
N LEU A 906 24.05 41.22 67.59
CA LEU A 906 23.10 40.12 67.31
C LEU A 906 21.62 40.57 67.45
N ALA A 907 21.32 41.44 68.46
CA ALA A 907 19.99 41.97 68.61
C ALA A 907 19.56 42.87 67.41
N ALA A 908 20.44 43.71 66.92
CA ALA A 908 20.22 44.56 65.76
C ALA A 908 20.02 43.73 64.45
N ILE A 909 20.77 42.66 64.29
CA ILE A 909 20.65 41.75 63.14
C ILE A 909 19.29 40.99 63.16
N LYS A 910 18.84 40.57 64.36
CA LYS A 910 17.53 39.90 64.49
C LYS A 910 16.35 40.83 64.20
N GLN A 911 16.44 42.09 64.49
CA GLN A 911 15.44 43.12 64.22
C GLN A 911 15.37 43.38 62.70
#